data_35765fa5e644fd25b8962b5c83ad03c7
#
_entry.id   35765fa5e644fd25b8962b5c83ad03c7
#
_cell.length_a   1.000
_cell.length_b   1.000
_cell.length_c   1.000
_cell.angle_alpha   90.00
_cell.angle_beta   90.00
_cell.angle_gamma   90.00
#
_symmetry.space_group_name_H-M   'P 1'
#
loop_
_entity.id
_entity.type
_entity.pdbx_description
1 polymer ?
#
loop_
_entity_poly.entity_id
_entity_poly.type
_entity_poly.pdbx_seq_one_letter_code
_entity_poly.pdbx_strand_id
1 'polypeptide(L)'
;MEEKYLKIAQELGVSLKQIDTVLTLTAEGNTIPFIARYRKEATGNLDEVVIKSIIDRDKALTALAGRKATVLAKIEEQGKLTDQLRQAIEEAEKLADVEELYLPYKEKRRTKATIAREAGLFPLARLILQNVADLENQATHFVCEGFDTPEACLVGAVDILVEAISEDPKLRAWTYHEIQTNSSLYSELKDQAADEKFVFQMYYDFSEKVAKMQGYRTLALNRGEKLGVLKVHFEHNLNKIIRFFEVRFPQKNAYIADAINQAVKKKIIPAMERRVRTELTESAEEGAIALFSDNLRNLLLVPPLKGKMVLGFDPAFRTGAKLAVVDQTGKLLTTQVIHPVKPASQAQIAQAKEELANLIGQYQVEIIAIGNGTASRESEAFVADLLKDFLTVSYVIVNESGASVYSASELARTEFPDLTVEKRSAISIARRLQDPLAELVKIDPKSIGVGQYQHDVNQKLLSDSLDFVVDTVVNQVGVNVNTASPALLSHVAGLNKTISENIVTYRVENGALTSRQQLKKVPRLGDKAFEQAAGFLRIPDGTNFLDNTGVHPESYKAVETLLKLLEIDHLDVAAQEKLKQISIEKMAEEIGVGQETLKDIIADLLKPGRDLRDEFAAPVLRQDVLDFKDLQIGQKLEGVVRNVVDFGAFVDIGIHEDGLIHISNMSKNFIKHPSQVVSVGDLVTVWVHKLDQQREKVNLTLVAPRESH
;
A
#
# COMPACT_ATOMS: atom_id res chain seq x y z
N MET A 1 -17.28 7.83 25.30
CA MET A 1 -17.74 7.79 23.90
C MET A 1 -17.52 9.15 23.23
N GLU A 2 -17.95 10.22 23.82
CA GLU A 2 -17.87 11.60 23.29
C GLU A 2 -16.41 12.07 23.05
N GLU A 3 -15.51 11.84 23.99
CA GLU A 3 -14.11 12.22 23.88
C GLU A 3 -13.39 11.48 22.74
N LYS A 4 -13.68 10.18 22.55
CA LYS A 4 -13.14 9.40 21.43
C LYS A 4 -13.57 9.97 20.07
N TYR A 5 -14.84 10.32 19.95
CA TYR A 5 -15.39 10.90 18.72
C TYR A 5 -14.87 12.31 18.45
N LEU A 6 -14.66 13.13 19.49
CA LEU A 6 -14.03 14.44 19.35
C LEU A 6 -12.62 14.34 18.78
N LYS A 7 -11.85 13.35 19.24
CA LYS A 7 -10.49 13.12 18.71
C LYS A 7 -10.50 12.71 17.24
N ILE A 8 -11.38 11.77 16.85
CA ILE A 8 -11.55 11.38 15.45
C ILE A 8 -11.98 12.57 14.59
N ALA A 9 -12.92 13.38 15.10
CA ALA A 9 -13.42 14.56 14.41
C ALA A 9 -12.31 15.59 14.13
N GLN A 10 -11.45 15.84 15.12
CA GLN A 10 -10.30 16.74 14.96
C GLN A 10 -9.26 16.22 13.98
N GLU A 11 -8.92 14.93 14.04
CA GLU A 11 -7.89 14.31 13.21
C GLU A 11 -8.31 14.23 11.74
N LEU A 12 -9.57 13.89 11.47
CA LEU A 12 -10.09 13.63 10.12
C LEU A 12 -10.89 14.80 9.53
N GLY A 13 -11.15 15.87 10.28
CA GLY A 13 -11.94 17.00 9.82
C GLY A 13 -13.42 16.68 9.55
N VAL A 14 -13.99 15.71 10.26
CA VAL A 14 -15.38 15.25 10.11
C VAL A 14 -16.22 15.62 11.33
N SER A 15 -17.53 15.68 11.18
CA SER A 15 -18.46 15.97 12.30
C SER A 15 -18.72 14.72 13.16
N LEU A 16 -19.10 14.94 14.42
CA LEU A 16 -19.50 13.86 15.34
C LEU A 16 -20.66 13.04 14.78
N LYS A 17 -21.62 13.69 14.11
CA LYS A 17 -22.76 13.04 13.47
C LYS A 17 -22.31 12.08 12.35
N GLN A 18 -21.34 12.49 11.53
CA GLN A 18 -20.81 11.63 10.46
C GLN A 18 -20.12 10.40 11.03
N ILE A 19 -19.33 10.55 12.11
CA ILE A 19 -18.67 9.44 12.80
C ILE A 19 -19.71 8.44 13.34
N ASP A 20 -20.69 8.92 14.09
CA ASP A 20 -21.74 8.09 14.66
C ASP A 20 -22.53 7.34 13.57
N THR A 21 -22.90 8.04 12.50
CA THR A 21 -23.60 7.45 11.36
C THR A 21 -22.76 6.34 10.68
N VAL A 22 -21.48 6.60 10.40
CA VAL A 22 -20.60 5.59 9.78
C VAL A 22 -20.45 4.35 10.66
N LEU A 23 -20.23 4.53 11.96
CA LEU A 23 -20.07 3.41 12.88
C LEU A 23 -21.36 2.61 13.05
N THR A 24 -22.52 3.29 13.10
CA THR A 24 -23.83 2.66 13.16
C THR A 24 -24.10 1.83 11.90
N LEU A 25 -23.93 2.42 10.70
CA LEU A 25 -24.12 1.71 9.42
C LEU A 25 -23.18 0.50 9.30
N THR A 26 -21.94 0.64 9.78
CA THR A 26 -20.97 -0.47 9.80
C THR A 26 -21.40 -1.58 10.75
N ALA A 27 -21.90 -1.23 11.95
CA ALA A 27 -22.42 -2.19 12.92
C ALA A 27 -23.67 -2.95 12.41
N GLU A 28 -24.48 -2.32 11.57
CA GLU A 28 -25.60 -2.94 10.86
C GLU A 28 -25.15 -3.87 9.73
N GLY A 29 -23.86 -3.98 9.46
CA GLY A 29 -23.25 -4.86 8.46
C GLY A 29 -23.27 -4.29 7.04
N ASN A 30 -23.33 -2.96 6.89
CA ASN A 30 -23.13 -2.33 5.59
C ASN A 30 -21.63 -2.28 5.26
N THR A 31 -21.31 -2.52 3.99
CA THR A 31 -19.93 -2.47 3.48
C THR A 31 -19.50 -1.03 3.19
N ILE A 32 -18.19 -0.76 3.24
CA ILE A 32 -17.65 0.59 2.97
C ILE A 32 -18.06 1.11 1.59
N PRO A 33 -17.93 0.35 0.48
CA PRO A 33 -18.37 0.82 -0.83
C PRO A 33 -19.88 1.16 -0.88
N PHE A 34 -20.70 0.35 -0.22
CA PHE A 34 -22.15 0.60 -0.16
C PHE A 34 -22.47 1.88 0.62
N ILE A 35 -21.83 2.11 1.76
CA ILE A 35 -22.02 3.32 2.55
C ILE A 35 -21.60 4.55 1.72
N ALA A 36 -20.42 4.52 1.11
CA ALA A 36 -19.88 5.62 0.33
C ALA A 36 -20.74 5.97 -0.90
N ARG A 37 -21.31 4.97 -1.56
CA ARG A 37 -22.09 5.17 -2.79
C ARG A 37 -23.57 5.44 -2.53
N TYR A 38 -24.21 4.67 -1.62
CA TYR A 38 -25.67 4.64 -1.47
C TYR A 38 -26.20 5.20 -0.14
N ARG A 39 -25.32 5.69 0.74
CA ARG A 39 -25.71 6.35 2.01
C ARG A 39 -25.10 7.75 2.18
N LYS A 40 -24.85 8.43 1.04
CA LYS A 40 -24.23 9.77 0.98
C LYS A 40 -24.98 10.81 1.80
N GLU A 41 -26.33 10.81 1.73
CA GLU A 41 -27.16 11.73 2.51
C GLU A 41 -26.96 11.58 4.02
N ALA A 42 -26.83 10.35 4.49
CA ALA A 42 -26.64 10.06 5.89
C ALA A 42 -25.23 10.43 6.38
N THR A 43 -24.21 10.20 5.54
CA THR A 43 -22.79 10.43 5.86
C THR A 43 -22.30 11.82 5.51
N GLY A 44 -23.10 12.63 4.79
CA GLY A 44 -22.65 13.93 4.28
C GLY A 44 -21.58 13.80 3.19
N ASN A 45 -21.76 12.84 2.28
CA ASN A 45 -20.92 12.60 1.10
C ASN A 45 -19.47 12.22 1.42
N LEU A 46 -19.23 11.39 2.44
CA LEU A 46 -17.92 10.83 2.74
C LEU A 46 -17.54 9.77 1.70
N ASP A 47 -16.28 9.80 1.27
CA ASP A 47 -15.70 8.77 0.40
C ASP A 47 -15.26 7.52 1.18
N GLU A 48 -14.87 6.47 0.45
CA GLU A 48 -14.46 5.18 1.01
C GLU A 48 -13.23 5.32 1.91
N VAL A 49 -12.30 6.22 1.58
CA VAL A 49 -11.04 6.41 2.32
C VAL A 49 -11.33 7.04 3.68
N VAL A 50 -12.16 8.08 3.73
CA VAL A 50 -12.55 8.73 4.98
C VAL A 50 -13.37 7.78 5.85
N ILE A 51 -14.33 7.03 5.26
CA ILE A 51 -15.13 6.04 5.99
C ILE A 51 -14.23 4.98 6.62
N LYS A 52 -13.28 4.43 5.84
CA LYS A 52 -12.28 3.47 6.36
C LYS A 52 -11.45 4.06 7.48
N SER A 53 -10.99 5.30 7.32
CA SER A 53 -10.19 6.00 8.33
C SER A 53 -10.95 6.18 9.65
N ILE A 54 -12.24 6.51 9.61
CA ILE A 54 -13.10 6.59 10.79
C ILE A 54 -13.16 5.22 11.50
N ILE A 55 -13.42 4.14 10.76
CA ILE A 55 -13.55 2.79 11.30
C ILE A 55 -12.23 2.32 11.92
N ASP A 56 -11.12 2.51 11.22
CA ASP A 56 -9.80 2.06 11.68
C ASP A 56 -9.34 2.88 12.90
N ARG A 57 -9.62 4.19 12.90
CA ARG A 57 -9.28 5.05 14.04
C ARG A 57 -10.12 4.74 15.27
N ASP A 58 -11.41 4.43 15.09
CA ASP A 58 -12.29 3.98 16.17
C ASP A 58 -11.77 2.70 16.82
N LYS A 59 -11.36 1.71 16.02
CA LYS A 59 -10.75 0.47 16.51
C LYS A 59 -9.45 0.73 17.27
N ALA A 60 -8.58 1.58 16.75
CA ALA A 60 -7.28 1.90 17.36
C ALA A 60 -7.47 2.60 18.72
N LEU A 61 -8.36 3.59 18.82
CA LEU A 61 -8.64 4.29 20.05
C LEU A 61 -9.34 3.39 21.07
N THR A 62 -10.21 2.49 20.62
CA THR A 62 -10.87 1.50 21.50
C THR A 62 -9.84 0.52 22.09
N ALA A 63 -8.90 0.05 21.27
CA ALA A 63 -7.80 -0.82 21.72
C ALA A 63 -6.89 -0.09 22.74
N LEU A 64 -6.54 1.18 22.46
CA LEU A 64 -5.76 2.02 23.38
C LEU A 64 -6.48 2.22 24.72
N ALA A 65 -7.76 2.54 24.70
CA ALA A 65 -8.57 2.70 25.92
C ALA A 65 -8.65 1.39 26.74
N GLY A 66 -8.85 0.25 26.08
CA GLY A 66 -8.83 -1.06 26.73
C GLY A 66 -7.47 -1.38 27.37
N ARG A 67 -6.37 -1.00 26.72
CA ARG A 67 -5.03 -1.17 27.28
C ARG A 67 -4.79 -0.27 28.48
N LYS A 68 -5.17 1.00 28.41
CA LYS A 68 -5.12 1.94 29.55
C LYS A 68 -5.86 1.39 30.77
N ALA A 69 -7.09 0.95 30.58
CA ALA A 69 -7.90 0.34 31.65
C ALA A 69 -7.20 -0.87 32.28
N THR A 70 -6.62 -1.76 31.46
CA THR A 70 -5.87 -2.92 31.95
C THR A 70 -4.65 -2.51 32.76
N VAL A 71 -3.91 -1.50 32.32
CA VAL A 71 -2.71 -1.02 33.01
C VAL A 71 -3.08 -0.35 34.33
N LEU A 72 -4.10 0.51 34.35
CA LEU A 72 -4.60 1.15 35.56
C LEU A 72 -5.01 0.12 36.61
N ALA A 73 -5.81 -0.88 36.22
CA ALA A 73 -6.23 -1.95 37.13
C ALA A 73 -5.05 -2.70 37.75
N LYS A 74 -4.04 -3.06 36.94
CA LYS A 74 -2.85 -3.77 37.42
C LYS A 74 -1.98 -2.96 38.38
N ILE A 75 -1.90 -1.63 38.20
CA ILE A 75 -1.16 -0.76 39.11
C ILE A 75 -1.93 -0.54 40.39
N GLU A 76 -3.24 -0.46 40.31
CA GLU A 76 -4.16 -0.33 41.47
C GLU A 76 -4.13 -1.58 42.37
N GLU A 77 -4.14 -2.79 41.78
CA GLU A 77 -3.94 -4.06 42.49
C GLU A 77 -2.62 -4.09 43.28
N GLN A 78 -1.59 -3.42 42.83
CA GLN A 78 -0.31 -3.27 43.52
C GLN A 78 -0.33 -2.18 44.63
N GLY A 79 -1.43 -1.43 44.74
CA GLY A 79 -1.54 -0.30 45.68
C GLY A 79 -0.59 0.87 45.35
N LYS A 80 -0.16 1.00 44.12
CA LYS A 80 0.82 2.01 43.68
C LYS A 80 0.27 3.08 42.75
N LEU A 81 -1.03 3.06 42.47
CA LEU A 81 -1.66 4.04 41.57
C LEU A 81 -1.86 5.37 42.35
N THR A 82 -1.18 6.40 41.84
CA THR A 82 -1.34 7.79 42.31
C THR A 82 -2.22 8.56 41.33
N ASP A 83 -2.87 9.64 41.78
CA ASP A 83 -3.71 10.49 40.91
C ASP A 83 -2.90 11.06 39.72
N GLN A 84 -1.64 11.46 39.94
CA GLN A 84 -0.76 11.97 38.90
C GLN A 84 -0.43 10.89 37.86
N LEU A 85 -0.22 9.65 38.28
CA LEU A 85 0.06 8.55 37.35
C LEU A 85 -1.19 8.15 36.57
N ARG A 86 -2.37 8.14 37.25
CA ARG A 86 -3.66 7.91 36.60
C ARG A 86 -3.87 8.93 35.47
N GLN A 87 -3.71 10.20 35.78
CA GLN A 87 -3.85 11.27 34.80
C GLN A 87 -2.87 11.12 33.64
N ALA A 88 -1.60 10.83 33.90
CA ALA A 88 -0.59 10.66 32.86
C ALA A 88 -0.92 9.47 31.91
N ILE A 89 -1.46 8.36 32.45
CA ILE A 89 -1.90 7.21 31.64
C ILE A 89 -3.15 7.56 30.82
N GLU A 90 -4.10 8.28 31.42
CA GLU A 90 -5.33 8.70 30.74
C GLU A 90 -5.05 9.70 29.61
N GLU A 91 -4.09 10.60 29.78
CA GLU A 91 -3.66 11.58 28.78
C GLU A 91 -2.75 10.99 27.68
N ALA A 92 -2.14 9.82 27.90
CA ALA A 92 -1.25 9.20 26.92
C ALA A 92 -1.95 8.96 25.57
N GLU A 93 -1.36 9.43 24.47
CA GLU A 93 -1.95 9.34 23.14
C GLU A 93 -1.55 8.10 22.36
N LYS A 94 -0.40 7.52 22.71
CA LYS A 94 0.19 6.35 22.05
C LYS A 94 0.32 5.18 23.01
N LEU A 95 0.17 3.98 22.46
CA LEU A 95 0.39 2.75 23.21
C LEU A 95 1.79 2.70 23.84
N ALA A 96 2.81 3.16 23.11
CA ALA A 96 4.19 3.21 23.60
C ALA A 96 4.34 4.05 24.87
N ASP A 97 3.61 5.18 25.00
CA ASP A 97 3.65 6.04 26.17
C ASP A 97 2.98 5.36 27.36
N VAL A 98 1.86 4.64 27.15
CA VAL A 98 1.22 3.83 28.18
C VAL A 98 2.16 2.73 28.70
N GLU A 99 2.86 2.04 27.79
CA GLU A 99 3.83 0.99 28.16
C GLU A 99 5.04 1.56 28.93
N GLU A 100 5.51 2.76 28.58
CA GLU A 100 6.60 3.44 29.31
C GLU A 100 6.17 3.82 30.75
N LEU A 101 4.95 4.34 30.91
CA LEU A 101 4.42 4.64 32.25
C LEU A 101 4.17 3.38 33.08
N TYR A 102 3.83 2.27 32.45
CA TYR A 102 3.61 0.97 33.09
C TYR A 102 4.92 0.24 33.44
N LEU A 103 6.03 0.56 32.77
CA LEU A 103 7.30 -0.18 32.89
C LEU A 103 7.78 -0.43 34.33
N PRO A 104 7.71 0.57 35.28
CA PRO A 104 8.13 0.36 36.66
C PRO A 104 7.26 -0.64 37.45
N TYR A 105 6.03 -0.86 36.98
CA TYR A 105 4.99 -1.68 37.65
C TYR A 105 4.80 -3.05 37.04
N LYS A 106 5.45 -3.28 35.87
CA LYS A 106 5.32 -4.53 35.13
C LYS A 106 6.00 -5.67 35.88
N GLU A 107 5.36 -6.81 35.96
CA GLU A 107 5.97 -8.04 36.47
C GLU A 107 7.23 -8.38 35.68
N LYS A 108 8.33 -8.58 36.39
CA LYS A 108 9.66 -8.79 35.80
C LYS A 108 10.16 -10.20 36.11
N ARG A 109 11.01 -10.69 35.25
CA ARG A 109 11.88 -11.81 35.58
C ARG A 109 12.84 -11.39 36.71
N ARG A 110 13.31 -12.33 37.52
CA ARG A 110 14.25 -12.07 38.61
C ARG A 110 15.51 -11.40 38.06
N THR A 111 15.72 -10.13 38.41
CA THR A 111 16.87 -9.30 37.99
C THR A 111 17.93 -9.28 39.07
N LYS A 112 19.15 -8.78 38.76
CA LYS A 112 20.19 -8.51 39.76
C LYS A 112 19.68 -7.56 40.87
N ALA A 113 18.93 -6.52 40.50
CA ALA A 113 18.32 -5.61 41.44
C ALA A 113 17.27 -6.30 42.32
N THR A 114 16.49 -7.23 41.79
CA THR A 114 15.53 -8.03 42.57
C THR A 114 16.27 -8.87 43.59
N ILE A 115 17.34 -9.57 43.19
CA ILE A 115 18.17 -10.40 44.08
C ILE A 115 18.76 -9.54 45.22
N ALA A 116 19.30 -8.36 44.88
CA ALA A 116 19.86 -7.44 45.85
C ALA A 116 18.79 -6.88 46.83
N ARG A 117 17.57 -6.63 46.37
CA ARG A 117 16.45 -6.21 47.24
C ARG A 117 16.00 -7.34 48.18
N GLU A 118 15.90 -8.57 47.68
CA GLU A 118 15.58 -9.76 48.48
C GLU A 118 16.64 -10.03 49.54
N ALA A 119 17.89 -9.73 49.23
CA ALA A 119 19.01 -9.79 50.17
C ALA A 119 19.06 -8.62 51.19
N GLY A 120 18.12 -7.71 51.14
CA GLY A 120 18.00 -6.59 52.08
C GLY A 120 18.92 -5.39 51.81
N LEU A 121 19.49 -5.26 50.61
CA LEU A 121 20.41 -4.16 50.23
C LEU A 121 19.74 -2.83 49.88
N PHE A 122 18.43 -2.74 49.91
CA PHE A 122 17.70 -1.48 49.58
C PHE A 122 18.07 -0.32 50.52
N PRO A 123 18.20 -0.49 51.87
CA PRO A 123 18.65 0.59 52.75
C PRO A 123 20.06 1.09 52.41
N LEU A 124 21.00 0.18 51.99
CA LEU A 124 22.32 0.59 51.53
C LEU A 124 22.27 1.45 50.26
N ALA A 125 21.39 1.12 49.32
CA ALA A 125 21.15 1.96 48.13
C ALA A 125 20.63 3.36 48.51
N ARG A 126 19.81 3.49 49.55
CA ARG A 126 19.37 4.79 50.10
C ARG A 126 20.51 5.57 50.74
N LEU A 127 21.44 4.90 51.47
CA LEU A 127 22.63 5.56 52.03
C LEU A 127 23.54 6.10 50.94
N ILE A 128 23.70 5.40 49.83
CA ILE A 128 24.40 5.88 48.63
C ILE A 128 23.76 7.16 48.11
N LEU A 129 22.42 7.17 47.94
CA LEU A 129 21.68 8.35 47.48
C LEU A 129 21.77 9.55 48.44
N GLN A 130 21.88 9.28 49.75
CA GLN A 130 22.06 10.33 50.78
C GLN A 130 23.50 10.83 50.89
N ASN A 131 24.43 10.22 50.15
CA ASN A 131 25.86 10.54 50.18
C ASN A 131 26.44 10.48 51.58
N VAL A 132 26.09 9.46 52.35
CA VAL A 132 26.60 9.26 53.72
C VAL A 132 28.11 9.04 53.68
N ALA A 133 28.83 9.58 54.70
CA ALA A 133 30.25 9.35 54.81
C ALA A 133 30.58 7.86 55.11
N ASP A 134 31.70 7.38 54.62
CA ASP A 134 32.21 6.04 54.88
C ASP A 134 31.29 4.89 54.47
N LEU A 135 30.79 4.96 53.20
CA LEU A 135 29.90 3.97 52.63
C LEU A 135 30.46 2.53 52.66
N GLU A 136 31.77 2.36 52.56
CA GLU A 136 32.44 1.08 52.62
C GLU A 136 32.31 0.43 53.99
N ASN A 137 32.48 1.20 55.07
CA ASN A 137 32.28 0.71 56.43
C ASN A 137 30.79 0.48 56.71
N GLN A 138 29.91 1.32 56.22
CA GLN A 138 28.42 1.06 56.32
C GLN A 138 28.02 -0.24 55.63
N ALA A 139 28.63 -0.57 54.49
CA ALA A 139 28.35 -1.81 53.74
C ALA A 139 28.68 -3.08 54.48
N THR A 140 29.62 -3.05 55.47
CA THR A 140 29.92 -4.20 56.30
C THR A 140 28.73 -4.74 57.05
N HIS A 141 27.78 -3.87 57.43
CA HIS A 141 26.54 -4.23 58.15
C HIS A 141 25.51 -4.93 57.24
N PHE A 142 25.71 -4.96 55.94
CA PHE A 142 24.80 -5.56 54.96
C PHE A 142 25.31 -6.86 54.36
N VAL A 143 26.47 -7.35 54.80
CA VAL A 143 27.03 -8.62 54.33
C VAL A 143 26.05 -9.76 54.65
N CYS A 144 25.69 -10.56 53.65
CA CYS A 144 24.73 -11.65 53.72
C CYS A 144 25.02 -12.72 52.67
N GLU A 145 24.29 -13.82 52.73
CA GLU A 145 24.44 -14.93 51.77
C GLU A 145 24.24 -14.43 50.34
N GLY A 146 25.21 -14.70 49.47
CA GLY A 146 25.24 -14.26 48.08
C GLY A 146 25.83 -12.86 47.86
N PHE A 147 26.12 -12.10 48.97
CA PHE A 147 26.84 -10.81 49.00
C PHE A 147 27.86 -10.85 50.14
N ASP A 148 28.86 -11.67 50.00
CA ASP A 148 29.79 -12.09 51.08
C ASP A 148 30.84 -11.04 51.46
N THR A 149 30.90 -9.93 50.71
CA THR A 149 31.83 -8.80 50.98
C THR A 149 31.12 -7.47 50.93
N PRO A 150 31.65 -6.44 51.65
CA PRO A 150 31.11 -5.06 51.57
C PRO A 150 31.05 -4.54 50.12
N GLU A 151 32.05 -4.85 49.31
CA GLU A 151 32.09 -4.45 47.89
C GLU A 151 30.96 -5.12 47.12
N ALA A 152 30.68 -6.41 47.34
CA ALA A 152 29.56 -7.12 46.73
C ALA A 152 28.20 -6.47 47.12
N CYS A 153 28.07 -6.07 48.40
CA CYS A 153 26.87 -5.36 48.87
C CYS A 153 26.70 -4.00 48.18
N LEU A 154 27.79 -3.24 48.00
CA LEU A 154 27.76 -1.96 47.26
C LEU A 154 27.39 -2.14 45.79
N VAL A 155 27.94 -3.17 45.12
CA VAL A 155 27.56 -3.53 43.75
C VAL A 155 26.08 -3.88 43.66
N GLY A 156 25.54 -4.69 44.59
CA GLY A 156 24.11 -5.00 44.67
C GLY A 156 23.25 -3.77 44.91
N ALA A 157 23.69 -2.84 45.76
CA ALA A 157 23.02 -1.57 45.99
C ALA A 157 23.04 -0.68 44.75
N VAL A 158 24.15 -0.66 44.02
CA VAL A 158 24.24 0.05 42.71
C VAL A 158 23.29 -0.58 41.69
N ASP A 159 23.17 -1.91 41.61
CA ASP A 159 22.21 -2.57 40.72
C ASP A 159 20.76 -2.15 41.01
N ILE A 160 20.40 -1.93 42.28
CA ILE A 160 19.09 -1.37 42.65
C ILE A 160 18.92 0.05 42.12
N LEU A 161 19.95 0.90 42.22
CA LEU A 161 19.92 2.26 41.70
C LEU A 161 19.86 2.30 40.17
N VAL A 162 20.63 1.44 39.51
CA VAL A 162 20.58 1.30 38.02
C VAL A 162 19.17 0.99 37.55
N GLU A 163 18.49 0.05 38.22
CA GLU A 163 17.10 -0.28 37.88
C GLU A 163 16.18 0.92 38.09
N ALA A 164 16.23 1.56 39.26
CA ALA A 164 15.39 2.72 39.59
C ALA A 164 15.59 3.89 38.61
N ILE A 165 16.84 4.23 38.28
CA ILE A 165 17.17 5.26 37.30
C ILE A 165 16.70 4.88 35.88
N SER A 166 16.91 3.62 35.50
CA SER A 166 16.57 3.16 34.15
C SER A 166 15.08 3.08 33.85
N GLU A 167 14.25 3.05 34.87
CA GLU A 167 12.79 2.95 34.78
C GLU A 167 12.06 4.27 35.07
N ASP A 168 12.79 5.34 35.42
CA ASP A 168 12.18 6.65 35.63
C ASP A 168 11.55 7.16 34.33
N PRO A 169 10.21 7.35 34.27
CA PRO A 169 9.54 7.75 33.03
C PRO A 169 9.97 9.13 32.52
N LYS A 170 10.33 10.06 33.43
CA LYS A 170 10.74 11.40 33.04
C LYS A 170 12.12 11.42 32.42
N LEU A 171 13.04 10.62 32.94
CA LEU A 171 14.39 10.48 32.41
C LEU A 171 14.35 9.78 31.05
N ARG A 172 13.52 8.75 30.90
CA ARG A 172 13.30 8.02 29.65
C ARG A 172 12.66 8.92 28.59
N ALA A 173 11.60 9.66 28.93
CA ALA A 173 10.92 10.56 28.00
C ALA A 173 11.87 11.68 27.51
N TRP A 174 12.68 12.26 28.38
CA TRP A 174 13.66 13.26 27.98
C TRP A 174 14.73 12.66 27.04
N THR A 175 15.25 11.46 27.37
CA THR A 175 16.25 10.78 26.54
C THR A 175 15.68 10.42 25.17
N TYR A 176 14.45 9.93 25.11
CA TYR A 176 13.74 9.67 23.86
C TYR A 176 13.67 10.95 22.99
N HIS A 177 13.22 12.05 23.58
CA HIS A 177 13.11 13.33 22.85
C HIS A 177 14.47 13.84 22.38
N GLU A 178 15.53 13.70 23.20
CA GLU A 178 16.90 14.08 22.83
C GLU A 178 17.40 13.26 21.64
N ILE A 179 17.16 11.93 21.63
CA ILE A 179 17.54 11.05 20.53
C ILE A 179 16.77 11.41 19.26
N GLN A 180 15.46 11.56 19.36
CA GLN A 180 14.60 11.88 18.22
C GLN A 180 14.97 13.20 17.55
N THR A 181 15.33 14.22 18.35
CA THR A 181 15.54 15.59 17.85
C THR A 181 16.99 15.86 17.45
N ASN A 182 17.95 15.40 18.26
CA ASN A 182 19.34 15.84 18.17
C ASN A 182 20.33 14.77 17.68
N SER A 183 19.93 13.49 17.68
CA SER A 183 20.82 12.42 17.23
C SER A 183 20.80 12.25 15.71
N SER A 184 21.83 11.59 15.19
CA SER A 184 21.92 11.18 13.81
C SER A 184 21.88 9.66 13.72
N LEU A 185 21.29 9.15 12.64
CA LEU A 185 21.39 7.75 12.25
C LEU A 185 22.54 7.62 11.27
N TYR A 186 23.47 6.73 11.57
CA TYR A 186 24.68 6.48 10.80
C TYR A 186 24.66 5.06 10.25
N SER A 187 25.11 4.86 9.01
CA SER A 187 25.32 3.54 8.44
C SER A 187 26.71 3.42 7.83
N GLU A 188 27.32 2.26 8.03
CA GLU A 188 28.61 1.89 7.51
C GLU A 188 28.55 0.53 6.77
N LEU A 189 29.46 0.33 5.83
CA LEU A 189 29.59 -0.96 5.13
C LEU A 189 30.03 -2.01 6.13
N LYS A 190 29.25 -3.10 6.21
CA LYS A 190 29.59 -4.27 7.03
C LYS A 190 30.22 -5.37 6.20
N ASP A 191 29.63 -5.70 5.04
CA ASP A 191 30.12 -6.74 4.16
C ASP A 191 29.82 -6.39 2.70
N GLN A 192 30.84 -6.10 1.91
CA GLN A 192 30.71 -5.78 0.49
C GLN A 192 30.35 -7.01 -0.36
N ALA A 193 30.75 -8.22 0.06
CA ALA A 193 30.43 -9.45 -0.68
C ALA A 193 28.92 -9.72 -0.70
N ALA A 194 28.18 -9.19 0.28
CA ALA A 194 26.71 -9.27 0.32
C ALA A 194 26.02 -8.28 -0.64
N ASP A 195 26.76 -7.34 -1.27
CA ASP A 195 26.22 -6.35 -2.21
C ASP A 195 26.99 -6.35 -3.55
N GLU A 196 26.98 -7.48 -4.24
CA GLU A 196 27.67 -7.66 -5.53
C GLU A 196 27.28 -6.62 -6.60
N LYS A 197 26.04 -6.12 -6.54
CA LYS A 197 25.50 -5.14 -7.49
C LYS A 197 25.62 -3.69 -7.03
N PHE A 198 26.27 -3.45 -5.89
CA PHE A 198 26.43 -2.10 -5.30
C PHE A 198 25.12 -1.33 -5.11
N VAL A 199 24.04 -2.04 -4.78
CA VAL A 199 22.69 -1.46 -4.58
C VAL A 199 22.68 -0.47 -3.40
N PHE A 200 23.44 -0.78 -2.35
CA PHE A 200 23.52 0.04 -1.13
C PHE A 200 24.73 0.99 -1.09
N GLN A 201 25.45 1.20 -2.20
CA GLN A 201 26.69 1.99 -2.24
C GLN A 201 26.55 3.39 -1.63
N MET A 202 25.40 4.05 -1.83
CA MET A 202 25.12 5.37 -1.26
C MET A 202 24.97 5.39 0.27
N TYR A 203 24.84 4.21 0.89
CA TYR A 203 24.69 4.03 2.33
C TYR A 203 25.94 3.44 3.01
N TYR A 204 27.04 3.25 2.30
CA TYR A 204 28.27 2.70 2.85
C TYR A 204 28.98 3.64 3.84
N ASP A 205 28.74 4.92 3.73
CA ASP A 205 29.16 5.97 4.65
C ASP A 205 28.09 7.05 4.62
N PHE A 206 27.01 6.85 5.39
CA PHE A 206 25.85 7.71 5.37
C PHE A 206 25.50 8.16 6.78
N SER A 207 25.18 9.45 6.93
CA SER A 207 24.69 10.03 8.17
C SER A 207 23.59 11.03 7.90
N GLU A 208 22.49 10.93 8.64
CA GLU A 208 21.41 11.88 8.59
C GLU A 208 20.77 12.07 9.96
N LYS A 209 20.32 13.31 10.26
CA LYS A 209 19.56 13.60 11.48
C LYS A 209 18.27 12.81 11.52
N VAL A 210 17.98 12.17 12.67
CA VAL A 210 16.75 11.40 12.90
C VAL A 210 15.50 12.21 12.53
N ALA A 211 15.43 13.47 12.96
CA ALA A 211 14.31 14.37 12.69
C ALA A 211 14.09 14.72 11.19
N LYS A 212 15.07 14.41 10.32
CA LYS A 212 15.01 14.68 8.86
C LYS A 212 14.95 13.41 8.03
N MET A 213 15.01 12.23 8.68
CA MET A 213 15.05 10.95 8.00
C MET A 213 13.81 10.73 7.13
N GLN A 214 14.04 10.42 5.86
CA GLN A 214 12.98 10.11 4.91
C GLN A 214 12.59 8.63 4.97
N GLY A 215 11.31 8.31 4.71
CA GLY A 215 10.79 6.95 4.79
C GLY A 215 11.54 5.94 3.91
N TYR A 216 11.78 6.27 2.63
CA TYR A 216 12.52 5.38 1.73
C TYR A 216 13.95 5.09 2.18
N ARG A 217 14.62 6.05 2.84
CA ARG A 217 15.96 5.84 3.42
C ARG A 217 15.91 4.90 4.61
N THR A 218 14.90 5.07 5.47
CA THR A 218 14.66 4.16 6.60
C THR A 218 14.48 2.72 6.10
N LEU A 219 13.65 2.50 5.08
CA LEU A 219 13.44 1.17 4.50
C LEU A 219 14.70 0.62 3.82
N ALA A 220 15.46 1.47 3.11
CA ALA A 220 16.73 1.08 2.52
C ALA A 220 17.75 0.62 3.57
N LEU A 221 17.91 1.39 4.67
CA LEU A 221 18.80 1.05 5.77
C LEU A 221 18.36 -0.24 6.47
N ASN A 222 17.06 -0.41 6.73
CA ASN A 222 16.53 -1.64 7.33
C ASN A 222 16.80 -2.86 6.44
N ARG A 223 16.61 -2.74 5.13
CA ARG A 223 16.89 -3.81 4.17
C ARG A 223 18.38 -4.14 4.10
N GLY A 224 19.25 -3.11 4.01
CA GLY A 224 20.69 -3.29 3.98
C GLY A 224 21.24 -3.96 5.25
N GLU A 225 20.69 -3.61 6.41
CA GLU A 225 21.02 -4.23 7.70
C GLU A 225 20.52 -5.69 7.76
N LYS A 226 19.28 -5.95 7.34
CA LYS A 226 18.70 -7.31 7.26
C LYS A 226 19.48 -8.24 6.33
N LEU A 227 19.99 -7.73 5.21
CA LEU A 227 20.82 -8.47 4.28
C LEU A 227 22.29 -8.61 4.73
N GLY A 228 22.68 -7.96 5.83
CA GLY A 228 24.02 -8.00 6.37
C GLY A 228 25.03 -7.12 5.63
N VAL A 229 24.59 -6.32 4.65
CA VAL A 229 25.44 -5.38 3.90
C VAL A 229 25.85 -4.18 4.74
N LEU A 230 24.92 -3.62 5.50
CA LEU A 230 25.10 -2.42 6.30
C LEU A 230 25.11 -2.75 7.80
N LYS A 231 25.81 -1.90 8.57
CA LYS A 231 25.68 -1.78 10.01
C LYS A 231 25.14 -0.40 10.31
N VAL A 232 24.01 -0.35 11.04
CA VAL A 232 23.29 0.90 11.32
C VAL A 232 23.31 1.15 12.82
N HIS A 233 23.66 2.37 13.22
CA HIS A 233 23.70 2.78 14.62
C HIS A 233 23.38 4.26 14.77
N PHE A 234 23.07 4.65 16.01
CA PHE A 234 22.83 6.06 16.34
C PHE A 234 24.11 6.73 16.85
N GLU A 235 24.30 7.98 16.52
CA GLU A 235 25.29 8.85 17.10
C GLU A 235 24.61 9.89 18.00
N HIS A 236 25.04 9.91 19.27
CA HIS A 236 24.51 10.80 20.30
C HIS A 236 25.59 11.66 20.94
N ASN A 237 25.17 12.81 21.47
CA ASN A 237 25.99 13.55 22.42
C ASN A 237 25.85 12.89 23.81
N LEU A 238 26.60 11.80 24.04
CA LEU A 238 26.55 11.04 25.28
C LEU A 238 26.85 11.88 26.51
N ASN A 239 27.80 12.84 26.41
CA ASN A 239 28.15 13.71 27.52
C ASN A 239 26.97 14.62 27.93
N LYS A 240 26.18 15.11 26.95
CA LYS A 240 24.98 15.89 27.23
C LYS A 240 23.93 15.06 27.95
N ILE A 241 23.73 13.80 27.52
CA ILE A 241 22.77 12.89 28.15
C ILE A 241 23.22 12.62 29.59
N ILE A 242 24.46 12.16 29.82
CA ILE A 242 24.97 11.85 31.17
C ILE A 242 24.84 13.07 32.08
N ARG A 243 25.26 14.26 31.60
CA ARG A 243 25.19 15.51 32.38
C ARG A 243 23.76 15.85 32.81
N PHE A 244 22.76 15.59 31.96
CA PHE A 244 21.34 15.78 32.34
C PHE A 244 20.95 14.92 33.52
N PHE A 245 21.39 13.67 33.57
CA PHE A 245 21.15 12.76 34.68
C PHE A 245 21.90 13.20 35.95
N GLU A 246 23.17 13.59 35.82
CA GLU A 246 23.99 14.07 36.94
C GLU A 246 23.37 15.29 37.63
N VAL A 247 22.74 16.19 36.88
CA VAL A 247 22.05 17.36 37.47
C VAL A 247 20.82 16.93 38.29
N ARG A 248 20.18 15.80 37.96
CA ARG A 248 19.03 15.26 38.72
C ARG A 248 19.45 14.55 40.01
N PHE A 249 20.69 14.11 40.10
CA PHE A 249 21.28 13.49 41.28
C PHE A 249 22.44 14.35 41.80
N PRO A 250 22.14 15.40 42.59
CA PRO A 250 23.12 16.41 43.00
C PRO A 250 24.20 15.87 43.96
N GLN A 251 23.94 14.72 44.61
CA GLN A 251 24.91 14.05 45.47
C GLN A 251 25.97 13.35 44.60
N LYS A 252 27.18 13.83 44.67
CA LYS A 252 28.30 13.36 43.83
C LYS A 252 29.15 12.36 44.58
N ASN A 253 28.89 11.08 44.38
CA ASN A 253 29.80 10.01 44.75
C ASN A 253 30.04 9.05 43.58
N ALA A 254 31.07 8.21 43.67
CA ALA A 254 31.47 7.30 42.60
C ALA A 254 30.39 6.28 42.29
N TYR A 255 29.62 5.83 43.26
CA TYR A 255 28.55 4.81 43.12
C TYR A 255 27.35 5.35 42.36
N ILE A 256 26.96 6.62 42.60
CA ILE A 256 25.89 7.28 41.83
C ILE A 256 26.34 7.51 40.39
N ALA A 257 27.58 7.97 40.20
CA ALA A 257 28.15 8.18 38.86
C ALA A 257 28.18 6.86 38.06
N ASP A 258 28.59 5.77 38.69
CA ASP A 258 28.56 4.44 38.08
C ASP A 258 27.13 3.97 37.77
N ALA A 259 26.18 4.14 38.72
CA ALA A 259 24.78 3.81 38.51
C ALA A 259 24.18 4.57 37.31
N ILE A 260 24.44 5.89 37.18
CA ILE A 260 24.01 6.71 36.05
C ILE A 260 24.63 6.19 34.74
N ASN A 261 25.93 5.97 34.71
CA ASN A 261 26.62 5.47 33.52
C ASN A 261 26.05 4.12 33.05
N GLN A 262 25.81 3.19 33.99
CA GLN A 262 25.24 1.88 33.64
C GLN A 262 23.78 2.00 33.20
N ALA A 263 22.94 2.78 33.89
CA ALA A 263 21.54 3.02 33.52
C ALA A 263 21.43 3.63 32.12
N VAL A 264 22.21 4.72 31.86
CA VAL A 264 22.18 5.42 30.59
C VAL A 264 22.69 4.54 29.44
N LYS A 265 23.92 4.03 29.55
CA LYS A 265 24.59 3.35 28.42
C LYS A 265 24.04 1.95 28.15
N LYS A 266 23.68 1.19 29.21
CA LYS A 266 23.30 -0.24 29.06
C LYS A 266 21.78 -0.45 29.01
N LYS A 267 20.97 0.51 29.45
CA LYS A 267 19.53 0.32 29.57
C LYS A 267 18.72 1.37 28.80
N ILE A 268 18.88 2.67 29.12
CA ILE A 268 17.99 3.72 28.59
C ILE A 268 18.27 4.00 27.12
N ILE A 269 19.53 4.31 26.76
CA ILE A 269 19.89 4.60 25.35
C ILE A 269 19.47 3.45 24.43
N PRO A 270 19.87 2.17 24.68
CA PRO A 270 19.45 1.08 23.78
C PRO A 270 17.94 0.86 23.70
N ALA A 271 17.21 1.17 24.79
CA ALA A 271 15.75 1.10 24.76
C ALA A 271 15.11 2.22 23.94
N MET A 272 15.60 3.44 24.08
CA MET A 272 15.11 4.61 23.35
C MET A 272 15.51 4.58 21.87
N GLU A 273 16.69 4.09 21.55
CA GLU A 273 17.11 3.82 20.16
C GLU A 273 16.17 2.85 19.46
N ARG A 274 15.85 1.72 20.13
CA ARG A 274 14.88 0.76 19.59
C ARG A 274 13.51 1.40 19.38
N ARG A 275 13.03 2.20 20.35
CA ARG A 275 11.76 2.90 20.21
C ARG A 275 11.76 3.85 19.01
N VAL A 276 12.77 4.71 18.91
CA VAL A 276 12.89 5.66 17.79
C VAL A 276 13.01 4.91 16.46
N ARG A 277 13.79 3.82 16.41
CA ARG A 277 13.94 3.00 15.20
C ARG A 277 12.61 2.34 14.79
N THR A 278 11.84 1.84 15.75
CA THR A 278 10.50 1.27 15.50
C THR A 278 9.55 2.33 14.94
N GLU A 279 9.48 3.50 15.57
CA GLU A 279 8.62 4.59 15.10
C GLU A 279 9.01 5.11 13.71
N LEU A 280 10.31 5.24 13.41
CA LEU A 280 10.80 5.56 12.07
C LEU A 280 10.37 4.50 11.04
N THR A 281 10.44 3.23 11.42
CA THR A 281 10.05 2.12 10.54
C THR A 281 8.55 2.11 10.30
N GLU A 282 7.74 2.23 11.35
CA GLU A 282 6.28 2.29 11.26
C GLU A 282 5.81 3.44 10.36
N SER A 283 6.36 4.65 10.57
CA SER A 283 6.04 5.81 9.72
C SER A 283 6.48 5.63 8.27
N ALA A 284 7.63 4.99 8.04
CA ALA A 284 8.12 4.69 6.69
C ALA A 284 7.26 3.63 5.99
N GLU A 285 6.81 2.61 6.73
CA GLU A 285 5.91 1.57 6.24
C GLU A 285 4.54 2.14 5.86
N GLU A 286 3.95 2.99 6.72
CA GLU A 286 2.67 3.65 6.43
C GLU A 286 2.73 4.48 5.14
N GLY A 287 3.77 5.31 4.99
CA GLY A 287 3.97 6.11 3.77
C GLY A 287 4.17 5.25 2.52
N ALA A 288 4.97 4.18 2.63
CA ALA A 288 5.21 3.27 1.52
C ALA A 288 3.94 2.48 1.13
N ILE A 289 3.17 1.98 2.10
CA ILE A 289 1.92 1.25 1.84
C ILE A 289 0.87 2.17 1.18
N ALA A 290 0.77 3.43 1.61
CA ALA A 290 -0.11 4.40 0.96
C ALA A 290 0.27 4.58 -0.52
N LEU A 291 1.55 4.77 -0.82
CA LEU A 291 2.04 4.88 -2.19
C LEU A 291 1.78 3.61 -3.01
N PHE A 292 2.01 2.41 -2.43
CA PHE A 292 1.73 1.14 -3.11
C PHE A 292 0.24 0.97 -3.42
N SER A 293 -0.61 1.45 -2.53
CA SER A 293 -2.07 1.48 -2.72
C SER A 293 -2.46 2.38 -3.89
N ASP A 294 -1.88 3.57 -4.00
CA ASP A 294 -2.11 4.48 -5.11
C ASP A 294 -1.60 3.88 -6.44
N ASN A 295 -0.41 3.28 -6.44
CA ASN A 295 0.13 2.60 -7.61
C ASN A 295 -0.76 1.44 -8.07
N LEU A 296 -1.27 0.62 -7.14
CA LEU A 296 -2.21 -0.46 -7.46
C LEU A 296 -3.51 0.10 -8.03
N ARG A 297 -4.09 1.12 -7.40
CA ARG A 297 -5.32 1.76 -7.87
C ARG A 297 -5.19 2.23 -9.32
N ASN A 298 -4.11 2.94 -9.63
CA ASN A 298 -3.88 3.44 -10.99
C ASN A 298 -3.70 2.28 -11.99
N LEU A 299 -2.99 1.21 -11.59
CA LEU A 299 -2.84 0.03 -12.44
C LEU A 299 -4.18 -0.66 -12.76
N LEU A 300 -5.08 -0.75 -11.77
CA LEU A 300 -6.41 -1.35 -11.93
C LEU A 300 -7.37 -0.47 -12.74
N LEU A 301 -7.13 0.85 -12.76
CA LEU A 301 -7.93 1.83 -13.50
C LEU A 301 -7.43 2.05 -14.94
N VAL A 302 -6.40 1.35 -15.40
CA VAL A 302 -5.98 1.38 -16.82
C VAL A 302 -7.13 0.99 -17.72
N PRO A 303 -7.44 1.78 -18.78
CA PRO A 303 -8.53 1.48 -19.71
C PRO A 303 -8.36 0.12 -20.40
N PRO A 304 -9.43 -0.68 -20.48
CA PRO A 304 -9.40 -1.95 -21.18
C PRO A 304 -9.39 -1.75 -22.70
N LEU A 305 -8.57 -2.52 -23.42
CA LEU A 305 -8.58 -2.58 -24.89
C LEU A 305 -9.57 -3.66 -25.35
N LYS A 306 -10.87 -3.40 -25.22
CA LYS A 306 -11.97 -4.32 -25.54
C LYS A 306 -12.06 -4.57 -27.05
N GLY A 307 -12.52 -5.77 -27.43
CA GLY A 307 -12.86 -6.09 -28.82
C GLY A 307 -11.66 -6.27 -29.74
N LYS A 308 -10.45 -6.53 -29.23
CA LYS A 308 -9.22 -6.73 -29.99
C LYS A 308 -8.76 -8.19 -29.95
N MET A 309 -8.22 -8.65 -31.09
CA MET A 309 -7.48 -9.91 -31.18
C MET A 309 -6.08 -9.70 -30.63
N VAL A 310 -5.73 -10.34 -29.52
CA VAL A 310 -4.46 -10.13 -28.83
C VAL A 310 -3.62 -11.39 -28.82
N LEU A 311 -2.34 -11.26 -29.16
CA LEU A 311 -1.32 -12.28 -28.94
C LEU A 311 -0.51 -11.93 -27.70
N GLY A 312 -0.61 -12.75 -26.65
CA GLY A 312 0.26 -12.65 -25.47
C GLY A 312 1.61 -13.32 -25.76
N PHE A 313 2.66 -12.62 -25.45
CA PHE A 313 4.05 -13.04 -25.62
C PHE A 313 4.74 -13.02 -24.26
N ASP A 314 5.04 -14.20 -23.72
CA ASP A 314 5.79 -14.38 -22.46
C ASP A 314 7.25 -14.69 -22.79
N PRO A 315 8.18 -13.71 -22.66
CA PRO A 315 9.56 -13.84 -23.11
C PRO A 315 10.37 -14.80 -22.22
N ALA A 316 11.27 -15.56 -22.81
CA ALA A 316 12.26 -16.35 -22.07
C ALA A 316 13.46 -16.74 -22.95
N PHE A 317 14.66 -16.82 -22.36
CA PHE A 317 15.89 -17.18 -23.09
C PHE A 317 15.97 -18.68 -23.41
N ARG A 318 15.90 -19.54 -22.39
CA ARG A 318 16.22 -20.97 -22.50
C ARG A 318 15.03 -21.83 -22.94
N THR A 319 13.87 -21.59 -22.33
CA THR A 319 12.67 -22.41 -22.55
C THR A 319 11.87 -21.98 -23.78
N GLY A 320 12.32 -20.94 -24.50
CA GLY A 320 11.59 -20.33 -25.58
C GLY A 320 10.45 -19.42 -25.09
N ALA A 321 10.07 -18.46 -25.91
CA ALA A 321 8.94 -17.59 -25.66
C ALA A 321 7.61 -18.35 -25.83
N LYS A 322 6.68 -18.17 -24.90
CA LYS A 322 5.36 -18.77 -24.94
C LYS A 322 4.39 -17.76 -25.54
N LEU A 323 3.65 -18.21 -26.52
CA LEU A 323 2.64 -17.44 -27.22
C LEU A 323 1.24 -17.95 -26.89
N ALA A 324 0.30 -17.04 -26.76
CA ALA A 324 -1.13 -17.37 -26.63
C ALA A 324 -1.96 -16.36 -27.43
N VAL A 325 -2.79 -16.83 -28.35
CA VAL A 325 -3.74 -15.98 -29.06
C VAL A 325 -5.08 -16.05 -28.34
N VAL A 326 -5.62 -14.90 -27.97
CA VAL A 326 -6.95 -14.77 -27.39
C VAL A 326 -7.84 -13.94 -28.31
N ASP A 327 -9.12 -14.34 -28.38
CA ASP A 327 -10.11 -13.61 -29.16
C ASP A 327 -10.58 -12.33 -28.45
N GLN A 328 -11.47 -11.60 -29.08
CA GLN A 328 -12.03 -10.33 -28.61
C GLN A 328 -12.72 -10.44 -27.23
N THR A 329 -13.07 -11.65 -26.78
CA THR A 329 -13.70 -11.93 -25.49
C THR A 329 -12.72 -12.45 -24.44
N GLY A 330 -11.44 -12.61 -24.79
CA GLY A 330 -10.41 -13.20 -23.94
C GLY A 330 -10.40 -14.74 -23.95
N LYS A 331 -11.16 -15.39 -24.85
CA LYS A 331 -11.15 -16.85 -25.00
C LYS A 331 -9.86 -17.26 -25.71
N LEU A 332 -9.19 -18.27 -25.17
CA LEU A 332 -7.99 -18.84 -25.77
C LEU A 332 -8.33 -19.55 -27.10
N LEU A 333 -7.59 -19.21 -28.15
CA LEU A 333 -7.68 -19.85 -29.47
C LEU A 333 -6.55 -20.87 -29.71
N THR A 334 -5.32 -20.49 -29.41
CA THR A 334 -4.14 -21.36 -29.55
C THR A 334 -2.99 -20.94 -28.65
N THR A 335 -2.07 -21.89 -28.41
CA THR A 335 -0.78 -21.62 -27.74
C THR A 335 0.36 -22.22 -28.53
N GLN A 336 1.51 -21.53 -28.58
CA GLN A 336 2.72 -22.00 -29.24
C GLN A 336 3.96 -21.64 -28.43
N VAL A 337 5.09 -22.31 -28.69
CA VAL A 337 6.39 -21.96 -28.13
C VAL A 337 7.34 -21.70 -29.30
N ILE A 338 8.01 -20.58 -29.30
CA ILE A 338 9.00 -20.19 -30.31
C ILE A 338 10.34 -19.85 -29.64
N HIS A 339 11.42 -19.87 -30.42
CA HIS A 339 12.76 -19.51 -29.96
C HIS A 339 13.31 -18.28 -30.70
N PRO A 340 12.83 -17.05 -30.33
CA PRO A 340 13.08 -15.84 -31.10
C PRO A 340 14.43 -15.18 -30.81
N VAL A 341 15.10 -15.54 -29.70
CA VAL A 341 16.30 -14.86 -29.20
C VAL A 341 17.41 -15.84 -28.82
N LYS A 342 18.65 -15.38 -28.72
CA LYS A 342 19.77 -16.20 -28.24
C LYS A 342 19.44 -16.82 -26.86
N PRO A 343 19.84 -18.08 -26.55
CA PRO A 343 20.89 -18.86 -27.27
C PRO A 343 20.38 -19.65 -28.49
N ALA A 344 19.18 -19.38 -29.02
CA ALA A 344 18.69 -20.02 -30.23
C ALA A 344 19.60 -19.78 -31.45
N SER A 345 19.69 -20.78 -32.35
CA SER A 345 20.42 -20.67 -33.61
C SER A 345 19.71 -19.73 -34.61
N GLN A 346 20.41 -19.24 -35.61
CA GLN A 346 19.83 -18.39 -36.65
C GLN A 346 18.66 -19.08 -37.39
N ALA A 347 18.75 -20.39 -37.58
CA ALA A 347 17.66 -21.18 -38.19
C ALA A 347 16.41 -21.22 -37.31
N GLN A 348 16.56 -21.38 -35.99
CA GLN A 348 15.45 -21.34 -35.05
C GLN A 348 14.84 -19.95 -34.95
N ILE A 349 15.64 -18.87 -34.99
CA ILE A 349 15.14 -17.50 -35.00
C ILE A 349 14.35 -17.21 -36.28
N ALA A 350 14.85 -17.66 -37.44
CA ALA A 350 14.14 -17.53 -38.72
C ALA A 350 12.79 -18.32 -38.69
N GLN A 351 12.80 -19.55 -38.17
CA GLN A 351 11.60 -20.34 -37.98
C GLN A 351 10.61 -19.65 -37.05
N ALA A 352 11.09 -19.09 -35.94
CA ALA A 352 10.25 -18.35 -34.99
C ALA A 352 9.59 -17.14 -35.66
N LYS A 353 10.29 -16.46 -36.57
CA LYS A 353 9.75 -15.33 -37.35
C LYS A 353 8.61 -15.77 -38.27
N GLU A 354 8.78 -16.89 -38.96
CA GLU A 354 7.76 -17.46 -39.84
C GLU A 354 6.54 -17.95 -39.03
N GLU A 355 6.75 -18.63 -37.92
CA GLU A 355 5.69 -19.12 -37.03
C GLU A 355 4.85 -17.98 -36.46
N LEU A 356 5.48 -16.90 -35.99
CA LEU A 356 4.77 -15.72 -35.47
C LEU A 356 4.02 -15.00 -36.59
N ALA A 357 4.60 -14.86 -37.78
CA ALA A 357 3.93 -14.29 -38.97
C ALA A 357 2.67 -15.08 -39.35
N ASN A 358 2.77 -16.41 -39.31
CA ASN A 358 1.64 -17.31 -39.61
C ASN A 358 0.52 -17.15 -38.57
N LEU A 359 0.85 -17.02 -37.27
CA LEU A 359 -0.14 -16.75 -36.21
C LEU A 359 -0.84 -15.41 -36.41
N ILE A 360 -0.09 -14.35 -36.73
CA ILE A 360 -0.65 -13.02 -37.00
C ILE A 360 -1.65 -13.10 -38.18
N GLY A 361 -1.25 -13.73 -39.27
CA GLY A 361 -2.10 -13.85 -40.48
C GLY A 361 -3.32 -14.74 -40.26
N GLN A 362 -3.13 -15.92 -39.64
CA GLN A 362 -4.19 -16.91 -39.43
C GLN A 362 -5.30 -16.40 -38.51
N TYR A 363 -4.94 -15.74 -37.41
CA TYR A 363 -5.88 -15.28 -36.39
C TYR A 363 -6.19 -13.78 -36.48
N GLN A 364 -5.64 -13.09 -37.50
CA GLN A 364 -5.81 -11.64 -37.66
C GLN A 364 -5.49 -10.87 -36.38
N VAL A 365 -4.34 -11.15 -35.79
CA VAL A 365 -3.86 -10.49 -34.59
C VAL A 365 -3.72 -8.99 -34.83
N GLU A 366 -4.27 -8.19 -33.97
CA GLU A 366 -4.21 -6.74 -34.05
C GLU A 366 -3.12 -6.15 -33.13
N ILE A 367 -2.89 -6.80 -31.97
CA ILE A 367 -1.96 -6.31 -30.94
C ILE A 367 -1.15 -7.47 -30.37
N ILE A 368 0.14 -7.27 -30.18
CA ILE A 368 1.03 -8.18 -29.45
C ILE A 368 1.33 -7.60 -28.08
N ALA A 369 0.92 -8.29 -27.03
CA ALA A 369 1.21 -7.96 -25.63
C ALA A 369 2.47 -8.69 -25.18
N ILE A 370 3.59 -7.99 -25.00
CA ILE A 370 4.87 -8.55 -24.60
C ILE A 370 5.08 -8.35 -23.10
N GLY A 371 5.33 -9.42 -22.34
CA GLY A 371 5.69 -9.33 -20.94
C GLY A 371 7.01 -8.58 -20.71
N ASN A 372 7.12 -7.83 -19.64
CA ASN A 372 8.29 -7.01 -19.31
C ASN A 372 9.36 -7.74 -18.49
N GLY A 373 9.34 -9.07 -18.44
CA GLY A 373 10.31 -9.86 -17.67
C GLY A 373 11.60 -10.18 -18.41
N THR A 374 12.17 -11.34 -18.07
CA THR A 374 13.44 -11.80 -18.64
C THR A 374 13.35 -11.98 -20.16
N ALA A 375 14.30 -11.48 -20.92
CA ALA A 375 14.35 -11.48 -22.40
C ALA A 375 13.26 -10.61 -23.08
N SER A 376 12.60 -9.72 -22.34
CA SER A 376 11.58 -8.83 -22.91
C SER A 376 12.13 -7.96 -24.03
N ARG A 377 13.32 -7.39 -23.86
CA ARG A 377 13.94 -6.46 -24.80
C ARG A 377 14.32 -7.13 -26.11
N GLU A 378 14.99 -8.28 -26.03
CA GLU A 378 15.38 -9.04 -27.19
C GLU A 378 14.15 -9.50 -27.97
N SER A 379 13.07 -9.85 -27.23
CA SER A 379 11.78 -10.20 -27.79
C SER A 379 11.09 -8.99 -28.43
N GLU A 380 11.16 -7.82 -27.82
CA GLU A 380 10.67 -6.56 -28.37
C GLU A 380 11.35 -6.23 -29.69
N ALA A 381 12.68 -6.28 -29.71
CA ALA A 381 13.45 -6.05 -30.95
C ALA A 381 13.08 -7.04 -32.07
N PHE A 382 12.89 -8.34 -31.70
CA PHE A 382 12.46 -9.37 -32.64
C PHE A 382 11.06 -9.09 -33.21
N VAL A 383 10.10 -8.72 -32.35
CA VAL A 383 8.72 -8.40 -32.76
C VAL A 383 8.71 -7.14 -33.61
N ALA A 384 9.39 -6.07 -33.22
CA ALA A 384 9.44 -4.83 -33.98
C ALA A 384 10.07 -5.04 -35.39
N ASP A 385 11.10 -5.89 -35.49
CA ASP A 385 11.67 -6.24 -36.80
C ASP A 385 10.67 -7.01 -37.69
N LEU A 386 9.87 -7.91 -37.12
CA LEU A 386 8.79 -8.60 -37.83
C LEU A 386 7.68 -7.63 -38.25
N LEU A 387 7.29 -6.69 -37.38
CA LEU A 387 6.17 -5.77 -37.66
C LEU A 387 6.42 -4.78 -38.77
N LYS A 388 7.65 -4.62 -39.26
CA LYS A 388 7.95 -3.87 -40.52
C LYS A 388 7.15 -4.40 -41.69
N ASP A 389 6.82 -5.70 -41.69
CA ASP A 389 6.03 -6.38 -42.72
C ASP A 389 4.52 -6.38 -42.43
N PHE A 390 4.07 -5.89 -41.21
CA PHE A 390 2.70 -5.92 -40.73
C PHE A 390 2.24 -4.55 -40.21
N LEU A 391 2.07 -3.57 -41.10
CA LEU A 391 1.77 -2.18 -40.75
C LEU A 391 0.49 -1.93 -39.95
N THR A 392 -0.42 -2.89 -39.91
CA THR A 392 -1.69 -2.78 -39.12
C THR A 392 -1.61 -3.40 -37.74
N VAL A 393 -0.50 -4.04 -37.38
CA VAL A 393 -0.28 -4.70 -36.09
C VAL A 393 0.64 -3.84 -35.26
N SER A 394 0.25 -3.66 -33.99
CA SER A 394 1.07 -2.93 -33.01
C SER A 394 1.49 -3.85 -31.88
N TYR A 395 2.49 -3.44 -31.10
CA TYR A 395 2.82 -4.13 -29.85
C TYR A 395 2.77 -3.18 -28.65
N VAL A 396 2.72 -3.76 -27.48
CA VAL A 396 2.79 -3.03 -26.20
C VAL A 396 3.50 -3.90 -25.16
N ILE A 397 4.30 -3.25 -24.32
CA ILE A 397 4.93 -3.92 -23.18
C ILE A 397 3.95 -3.93 -22.02
N VAL A 398 3.66 -5.12 -21.52
CA VAL A 398 2.70 -5.37 -20.42
C VAL A 398 3.46 -5.78 -19.16
N ASN A 399 3.09 -5.20 -18.03
CA ASN A 399 3.62 -5.64 -16.74
C ASN A 399 3.17 -7.08 -16.45
N GLU A 400 4.12 -8.01 -16.42
CA GLU A 400 3.86 -9.44 -16.17
C GLU A 400 3.93 -9.83 -14.69
N SER A 401 4.17 -8.89 -13.76
CA SER A 401 4.24 -9.18 -12.34
C SER A 401 3.04 -10.00 -11.88
N GLY A 402 3.28 -11.10 -11.16
CA GLY A 402 2.25 -12.02 -10.72
C GLY A 402 1.67 -12.95 -11.80
N ALA A 403 2.02 -12.83 -13.09
CA ALA A 403 1.56 -13.77 -14.12
C ALA A 403 2.02 -15.20 -13.84
N SER A 404 3.24 -15.38 -13.32
CA SER A 404 3.76 -16.67 -12.87
C SER A 404 2.98 -17.21 -11.66
N VAL A 405 2.56 -16.33 -10.74
CA VAL A 405 1.74 -16.72 -9.58
C VAL A 405 0.37 -17.19 -10.04
N TYR A 406 -0.28 -16.45 -10.93
CA TYR A 406 -1.53 -16.86 -11.56
C TYR A 406 -1.38 -18.21 -12.24
N SER A 407 -0.39 -18.39 -13.10
CA SER A 407 -0.21 -19.61 -13.89
C SER A 407 -0.03 -20.88 -13.04
N ALA A 408 0.56 -20.75 -11.84
CA ALA A 408 0.71 -21.83 -10.88
C ALA A 408 -0.50 -22.03 -9.95
N SER A 409 -1.47 -21.10 -9.93
CA SER A 409 -2.62 -21.13 -9.05
C SER A 409 -3.61 -22.27 -9.36
N GLU A 410 -4.44 -22.60 -8.37
CA GLU A 410 -5.54 -23.54 -8.54
C GLU A 410 -6.59 -23.01 -9.54
N LEU A 411 -6.83 -21.69 -9.51
CA LEU A 411 -7.74 -21.02 -10.43
C LEU A 411 -7.30 -21.24 -11.89
N ALA A 412 -6.02 -20.98 -12.20
CA ALA A 412 -5.49 -21.16 -13.54
C ALA A 412 -5.50 -22.64 -14.01
N ARG A 413 -5.32 -23.58 -13.07
CA ARG A 413 -5.47 -25.01 -13.35
C ARG A 413 -6.92 -25.39 -13.70
N THR A 414 -7.87 -24.78 -13.03
CA THR A 414 -9.30 -24.99 -13.31
C THR A 414 -9.72 -24.34 -14.62
N GLU A 415 -9.22 -23.12 -14.91
CA GLU A 415 -9.52 -22.45 -16.20
C GLU A 415 -8.89 -23.17 -17.41
N PHE A 416 -7.70 -23.75 -17.24
CA PHE A 416 -6.92 -24.40 -18.30
C PHE A 416 -6.30 -25.71 -17.82
N PRO A 417 -7.11 -26.78 -17.62
CA PRO A 417 -6.61 -28.05 -17.08
C PRO A 417 -5.60 -28.74 -18.01
N ASP A 418 -5.74 -28.58 -19.30
CA ASP A 418 -4.91 -29.25 -20.32
C ASP A 418 -3.60 -28.50 -20.64
N LEU A 419 -3.38 -27.31 -20.08
CA LEU A 419 -2.20 -26.51 -20.33
C LEU A 419 -1.15 -26.63 -19.22
N THR A 420 0.12 -26.58 -19.60
CA THR A 420 1.23 -26.47 -18.66
C THR A 420 1.26 -25.08 -18.01
N VAL A 421 1.87 -25.01 -16.82
CA VAL A 421 2.02 -23.76 -16.07
C VAL A 421 2.60 -22.62 -16.95
N GLU A 422 3.62 -22.94 -17.75
CA GLU A 422 4.30 -21.97 -18.60
C GLU A 422 3.41 -21.34 -19.70
N LYS A 423 2.48 -22.10 -20.26
CA LYS A 423 1.58 -21.61 -21.31
C LYS A 423 0.46 -20.72 -20.80
N ARG A 424 0.07 -20.88 -19.52
CA ARG A 424 -0.98 -20.08 -18.88
C ARG A 424 -0.54 -18.63 -18.65
N SER A 425 0.75 -18.39 -18.45
CA SER A 425 1.33 -17.06 -18.27
C SER A 425 1.08 -16.14 -19.48
N ALA A 426 1.34 -16.63 -20.69
CA ALA A 426 1.10 -15.87 -21.93
C ALA A 426 -0.39 -15.49 -22.11
N ILE A 427 -1.33 -16.35 -21.67
CA ILE A 427 -2.76 -16.04 -21.71
C ILE A 427 -3.07 -14.86 -20.76
N SER A 428 -2.50 -14.89 -19.55
CA SER A 428 -2.69 -13.81 -18.57
C SER A 428 -2.14 -12.48 -19.09
N ILE A 429 -0.97 -12.49 -19.76
CA ILE A 429 -0.38 -11.29 -20.37
C ILE A 429 -1.32 -10.69 -21.43
N ALA A 430 -1.88 -11.52 -22.30
CA ALA A 430 -2.84 -11.07 -23.31
C ALA A 430 -4.11 -10.47 -22.70
N ARG A 431 -4.69 -11.17 -21.72
CA ARG A 431 -5.93 -10.74 -21.05
C ARG A 431 -5.76 -9.48 -20.21
N ARG A 432 -4.56 -9.25 -19.63
CA ARG A 432 -4.26 -8.00 -18.92
C ARG A 432 -4.35 -6.78 -19.79
N LEU A 433 -4.06 -6.93 -21.10
CA LEU A 433 -4.24 -5.84 -22.02
C LEU A 433 -5.71 -5.60 -22.36
N GLN A 434 -6.48 -6.69 -22.51
CA GLN A 434 -7.91 -6.60 -22.83
C GLN A 434 -8.73 -6.04 -21.66
N ASP A 435 -8.49 -6.51 -20.43
CA ASP A 435 -9.09 -5.96 -19.20
C ASP A 435 -8.16 -6.19 -17.99
N PRO A 436 -7.33 -5.20 -17.64
CA PRO A 436 -6.40 -5.30 -16.52
C PRO A 436 -7.07 -5.64 -15.19
N LEU A 437 -8.21 -4.99 -14.87
CA LEU A 437 -8.94 -5.23 -13.63
C LEU A 437 -9.41 -6.68 -13.53
N ALA A 438 -10.08 -7.17 -14.57
CA ALA A 438 -10.64 -8.52 -14.59
C ALA A 438 -9.58 -9.63 -14.45
N GLU A 439 -8.36 -9.37 -14.90
CA GLU A 439 -7.27 -10.34 -14.83
C GLU A 439 -6.45 -10.21 -13.53
N LEU A 440 -6.13 -8.99 -13.09
CA LEU A 440 -5.29 -8.76 -11.91
C LEU A 440 -5.95 -9.18 -10.61
N VAL A 441 -7.27 -9.11 -10.49
CA VAL A 441 -8.02 -9.59 -9.31
C VAL A 441 -7.94 -11.10 -9.09
N LYS A 442 -7.44 -11.86 -10.08
CA LYS A 442 -7.26 -13.32 -9.97
C LYS A 442 -6.04 -13.73 -9.12
N ILE A 443 -5.19 -12.79 -8.76
CA ILE A 443 -3.96 -13.01 -8.00
C ILE A 443 -3.96 -12.18 -6.73
N ASP A 444 -3.19 -12.63 -5.74
CA ASP A 444 -2.95 -11.85 -4.52
C ASP A 444 -2.33 -10.48 -4.91
N PRO A 445 -2.93 -9.35 -4.52
CA PRO A 445 -2.42 -8.01 -4.85
C PRO A 445 -0.96 -7.80 -4.46
N LYS A 446 -0.47 -8.48 -3.41
CA LYS A 446 0.95 -8.46 -3.01
C LYS A 446 1.89 -9.07 -4.05
N SER A 447 1.38 -9.86 -4.99
CA SER A 447 2.16 -10.42 -6.08
C SER A 447 2.27 -9.48 -7.29
N ILE A 448 1.52 -8.37 -7.27
CA ILE A 448 1.63 -7.30 -8.26
C ILE A 448 2.77 -6.39 -7.83
N GLY A 449 3.72 -6.10 -8.73
CA GLY A 449 4.84 -5.20 -8.45
C GLY A 449 4.37 -3.74 -8.39
N VAL A 450 4.10 -3.24 -7.19
CA VAL A 450 3.58 -1.89 -6.95
C VAL A 450 4.59 -0.97 -6.26
N GLY A 451 5.76 -1.49 -5.85
CA GLY A 451 6.82 -0.66 -5.26
C GLY A 451 8.08 -1.40 -4.85
N GLN A 452 9.17 -0.65 -4.74
CA GLN A 452 10.53 -1.18 -4.53
C GLN A 452 10.70 -1.91 -3.19
N TYR A 453 10.04 -1.45 -2.12
CA TYR A 453 10.16 -1.98 -0.74
C TYR A 453 8.94 -2.80 -0.30
N GLN A 454 8.13 -3.26 -1.24
CA GLN A 454 6.88 -3.98 -0.99
C GLN A 454 7.05 -5.20 -0.07
N HIS A 455 8.19 -5.90 -0.17
CA HIS A 455 8.48 -7.09 0.66
C HIS A 455 9.17 -6.76 1.99
N ASP A 456 9.48 -5.49 2.25
CA ASP A 456 10.19 -5.04 3.45
C ASP A 456 9.29 -4.34 4.46
N VAL A 457 8.03 -4.09 4.12
CA VAL A 457 7.01 -3.50 5.00
C VAL A 457 6.18 -4.56 5.70
N ASN A 458 5.38 -4.17 6.69
CA ASN A 458 4.46 -5.05 7.38
C ASN A 458 3.46 -5.70 6.42
N GLN A 459 3.59 -7.02 6.21
CA GLN A 459 2.83 -7.76 5.19
C GLN A 459 1.32 -7.84 5.48
N LYS A 460 0.91 -7.73 6.74
CA LYS A 460 -0.51 -7.72 7.11
C LYS A 460 -1.13 -6.36 6.76
N LEU A 461 -0.51 -5.27 7.17
CA LEU A 461 -0.97 -3.92 6.83
C LEU A 461 -1.00 -3.71 5.32
N LEU A 462 0.03 -4.20 4.61
CA LEU A 462 0.07 -4.17 3.16
C LEU A 462 -1.12 -4.92 2.54
N SER A 463 -1.37 -6.16 2.98
CA SER A 463 -2.50 -6.95 2.47
C SER A 463 -3.83 -6.22 2.69
N ASP A 464 -4.10 -5.83 3.93
CA ASP A 464 -5.35 -5.15 4.30
C ASP A 464 -5.57 -3.85 3.47
N SER A 465 -4.49 -3.13 3.15
CA SER A 465 -4.55 -1.91 2.36
C SER A 465 -4.76 -2.19 0.87
N LEU A 466 -4.03 -3.15 0.29
CA LEU A 466 -4.17 -3.50 -1.13
C LEU A 466 -5.52 -4.17 -1.43
N ASP A 467 -6.00 -5.04 -0.55
CA ASP A 467 -7.33 -5.67 -0.67
C ASP A 467 -8.43 -4.59 -0.66
N PHE A 468 -8.32 -3.59 0.23
CA PHE A 468 -9.24 -2.46 0.25
C PHE A 468 -9.23 -1.67 -1.07
N VAL A 469 -8.06 -1.47 -1.69
CA VAL A 469 -7.96 -0.81 -3.00
C VAL A 469 -8.68 -1.62 -4.08
N VAL A 470 -8.46 -2.94 -4.12
CA VAL A 470 -9.13 -3.82 -5.10
C VAL A 470 -10.65 -3.72 -4.94
N ASP A 471 -11.15 -3.90 -3.72
CA ASP A 471 -12.59 -3.82 -3.43
C ASP A 471 -13.16 -2.46 -3.83
N THR A 472 -12.46 -1.36 -3.51
CA THR A 472 -12.90 0.00 -3.86
C THR A 472 -12.98 0.18 -5.36
N VAL A 473 -11.94 -0.20 -6.11
CA VAL A 473 -11.89 -0.03 -7.58
C VAL A 473 -12.95 -0.90 -8.27
N VAL A 474 -13.10 -2.17 -7.88
CA VAL A 474 -14.10 -3.08 -8.45
C VAL A 474 -15.51 -2.50 -8.29
N ASN A 475 -15.85 -1.97 -7.12
CA ASN A 475 -17.17 -1.39 -6.86
C ASN A 475 -17.36 -0.03 -7.56
N GLN A 476 -16.32 0.79 -7.68
CA GLN A 476 -16.38 2.06 -8.42
C GLN A 476 -16.59 1.84 -9.93
N VAL A 477 -15.89 0.88 -10.53
CA VAL A 477 -16.03 0.54 -11.96
C VAL A 477 -17.38 -0.14 -12.23
N GLY A 478 -17.80 -1.03 -11.34
CA GLY A 478 -18.96 -1.91 -11.53
C GLY A 478 -18.63 -3.13 -12.37
N VAL A 479 -19.38 -4.20 -12.18
CA VAL A 479 -19.06 -5.54 -12.70
C VAL A 479 -20.19 -6.09 -13.54
N ASN A 480 -19.90 -6.48 -14.79
CA ASN A 480 -20.86 -7.19 -15.62
C ASN A 480 -21.05 -8.63 -15.08
N VAL A 481 -22.22 -8.90 -14.53
CA VAL A 481 -22.52 -10.18 -13.86
C VAL A 481 -22.51 -11.38 -14.82
N ASN A 482 -22.77 -11.15 -16.11
CA ASN A 482 -22.81 -12.20 -17.12
C ASN A 482 -21.43 -12.64 -17.63
N THR A 483 -20.41 -11.77 -17.50
CA THR A 483 -19.05 -12.06 -18.01
C THR A 483 -18.01 -12.22 -16.91
N ALA A 484 -18.26 -11.67 -15.72
CA ALA A 484 -17.29 -11.66 -14.63
C ALA A 484 -16.91 -13.06 -14.13
N SER A 485 -15.63 -13.23 -13.79
CA SER A 485 -15.15 -14.43 -13.11
C SER A 485 -15.61 -14.48 -11.64
N PRO A 486 -15.62 -15.66 -10.99
CA PRO A 486 -15.90 -15.74 -9.55
C PRO A 486 -14.93 -14.88 -8.72
N ALA A 487 -13.67 -14.78 -9.15
CA ALA A 487 -12.66 -13.96 -8.49
C ALA A 487 -13.05 -12.47 -8.52
N LEU A 488 -13.45 -11.93 -9.67
CA LEU A 488 -13.90 -10.55 -9.79
C LEU A 488 -15.18 -10.30 -8.97
N LEU A 489 -16.15 -11.20 -9.04
CA LEU A 489 -17.40 -11.10 -8.29
C LEU A 489 -17.18 -11.11 -6.78
N SER A 490 -16.17 -11.80 -6.26
CA SER A 490 -15.90 -11.87 -4.81
C SER A 490 -15.45 -10.53 -4.20
N HIS A 491 -15.04 -9.57 -5.01
CA HIS A 491 -14.69 -8.20 -4.60
C HIS A 491 -15.89 -7.24 -4.64
N VAL A 492 -17.03 -7.69 -5.17
CA VAL A 492 -18.25 -6.88 -5.16
C VAL A 492 -18.84 -6.86 -3.75
N ALA A 493 -19.18 -5.66 -3.28
CA ALA A 493 -19.78 -5.44 -1.96
C ALA A 493 -20.93 -6.43 -1.69
N GLY A 494 -20.91 -7.08 -0.53
CA GLY A 494 -21.94 -8.04 -0.12
C GLY A 494 -21.80 -9.44 -0.73
N LEU A 495 -20.89 -9.68 -1.68
CA LEU A 495 -20.62 -11.00 -2.22
C LEU A 495 -19.40 -11.65 -1.52
N ASN A 496 -19.47 -12.97 -1.39
CA ASN A 496 -18.33 -13.78 -0.95
C ASN A 496 -18.02 -14.84 -2.00
N LYS A 497 -16.93 -15.58 -1.82
CA LYS A 497 -16.48 -16.62 -2.75
C LYS A 497 -17.60 -17.59 -3.14
N THR A 498 -18.34 -18.11 -2.16
CA THR A 498 -19.42 -19.08 -2.41
C THR A 498 -20.58 -18.50 -3.23
N ILE A 499 -21.00 -17.25 -2.90
CA ILE A 499 -22.07 -16.59 -3.66
C ILE A 499 -21.59 -16.30 -5.08
N SER A 500 -20.34 -15.86 -5.26
CA SER A 500 -19.74 -15.58 -6.56
C SER A 500 -19.67 -16.84 -7.45
N GLU A 501 -19.28 -17.97 -6.90
CA GLU A 501 -19.32 -19.27 -7.58
C GLU A 501 -20.75 -19.68 -7.96
N ASN A 502 -21.71 -19.48 -7.06
CA ASN A 502 -23.13 -19.77 -7.32
C ASN A 502 -23.72 -18.88 -8.42
N ILE A 503 -23.34 -17.59 -8.51
CA ILE A 503 -23.77 -16.72 -9.61
C ILE A 503 -23.28 -17.28 -10.95
N VAL A 504 -22.02 -17.70 -11.03
CA VAL A 504 -21.46 -18.28 -12.26
C VAL A 504 -22.14 -19.59 -12.61
N THR A 505 -22.35 -20.47 -11.65
CA THR A 505 -23.09 -21.74 -11.86
C THR A 505 -24.50 -21.45 -12.34
N TYR A 506 -25.22 -20.55 -11.69
CA TYR A 506 -26.60 -20.21 -12.06
C TYR A 506 -26.70 -19.72 -13.51
N ARG A 507 -25.79 -18.83 -13.97
CA ARG A 507 -25.84 -18.36 -15.37
C ARG A 507 -25.46 -19.43 -16.39
N VAL A 508 -24.62 -20.39 -16.00
CA VAL A 508 -24.30 -21.55 -16.89
C VAL A 508 -25.51 -22.46 -17.05
N GLU A 509 -26.26 -22.72 -15.99
CA GLU A 509 -27.40 -23.60 -15.97
C GLU A 509 -28.68 -22.96 -16.54
N ASN A 510 -28.89 -21.66 -16.31
CA ASN A 510 -30.16 -20.98 -16.62
C ASN A 510 -30.04 -19.94 -17.76
N GLY A 511 -28.84 -19.77 -18.32
CA GLY A 511 -28.56 -18.73 -19.30
C GLY A 511 -28.18 -17.39 -18.63
N ALA A 512 -27.89 -16.39 -19.47
CA ALA A 512 -27.51 -15.05 -19.00
C ALA A 512 -28.63 -14.39 -18.19
N LEU A 513 -28.26 -13.71 -17.11
CA LEU A 513 -29.22 -12.91 -16.35
C LEU A 513 -29.68 -11.72 -17.20
N THR A 514 -31.00 -11.48 -17.22
CA THR A 514 -31.64 -10.38 -17.96
C THR A 514 -32.13 -9.27 -17.04
N SER A 515 -32.10 -9.46 -15.72
CA SER A 515 -32.43 -8.44 -14.73
C SER A 515 -31.73 -8.67 -13.40
N ARG A 516 -31.47 -7.60 -12.66
CA ARG A 516 -30.90 -7.67 -11.29
C ARG A 516 -31.80 -8.47 -10.34
N GLN A 517 -33.12 -8.47 -10.55
CA GLN A 517 -34.06 -9.23 -9.71
C GLN A 517 -33.83 -10.77 -9.79
N GLN A 518 -33.31 -11.26 -10.91
CA GLN A 518 -32.97 -12.66 -11.03
C GLN A 518 -31.85 -13.11 -10.10
N LEU A 519 -30.98 -12.19 -9.63
CA LEU A 519 -29.97 -12.49 -8.63
C LEU A 519 -30.55 -13.08 -7.34
N LYS A 520 -31.77 -12.70 -6.97
CA LYS A 520 -32.48 -13.28 -5.79
C LYS A 520 -32.76 -14.76 -5.91
N LYS A 521 -32.68 -15.35 -7.12
CA LYS A 521 -32.84 -16.80 -7.36
C LYS A 521 -31.51 -17.55 -7.17
N VAL A 522 -30.39 -16.86 -7.06
CA VAL A 522 -29.07 -17.46 -6.88
C VAL A 522 -28.98 -18.06 -5.45
N PRO A 523 -28.58 -19.33 -5.29
CA PRO A 523 -28.43 -19.94 -3.97
C PRO A 523 -27.49 -19.14 -3.05
N ARG A 524 -27.90 -18.98 -1.79
CA ARG A 524 -27.20 -18.25 -0.73
C ARG A 524 -27.08 -16.73 -0.93
N LEU A 525 -27.59 -16.16 -2.00
CA LEU A 525 -27.68 -14.71 -2.17
C LEU A 525 -28.98 -14.22 -1.52
N GLY A 526 -28.92 -13.93 -0.22
CA GLY A 526 -30.06 -13.41 0.54
C GLY A 526 -30.31 -11.91 0.31
N ASP A 527 -31.41 -11.39 0.88
CA ASP A 527 -31.81 -9.98 0.69
C ASP A 527 -30.74 -8.97 1.08
N LYS A 528 -30.00 -9.21 2.19
CA LYS A 528 -28.93 -8.30 2.62
C LYS A 528 -27.76 -8.29 1.61
N ALA A 529 -27.36 -9.46 1.10
CA ALA A 529 -26.30 -9.54 0.10
C ALA A 529 -26.75 -8.90 -1.22
N PHE A 530 -28.01 -9.10 -1.61
CA PHE A 530 -28.61 -8.43 -2.77
C PHE A 530 -28.60 -6.92 -2.63
N GLU A 531 -29.05 -6.38 -1.49
CA GLU A 531 -29.02 -4.95 -1.18
C GLU A 531 -27.60 -4.38 -1.34
N GLN A 532 -26.61 -5.04 -0.78
CA GLN A 532 -25.23 -4.55 -0.84
C GLN A 532 -24.61 -4.61 -2.23
N ALA A 533 -24.98 -5.62 -3.04
CA ALA A 533 -24.31 -5.92 -4.31
C ALA A 533 -25.01 -5.33 -5.54
N ALA A 534 -26.33 -5.21 -5.53
CA ALA A 534 -27.12 -4.98 -6.73
C ALA A 534 -26.72 -3.72 -7.52
N GLY A 535 -26.42 -2.64 -6.84
CA GLY A 535 -26.01 -1.39 -7.48
C GLY A 535 -24.62 -1.42 -8.14
N PHE A 536 -23.77 -2.38 -7.79
CA PHE A 536 -22.42 -2.54 -8.36
C PHE A 536 -22.38 -3.57 -9.50
N LEU A 537 -23.43 -4.37 -9.67
CA LEU A 537 -23.54 -5.32 -10.75
C LEU A 537 -24.22 -4.69 -11.97
N ARG A 538 -23.72 -4.98 -13.17
CA ARG A 538 -24.19 -4.46 -14.44
C ARG A 538 -24.75 -5.58 -15.31
N ILE A 539 -25.85 -5.32 -16.03
CA ILE A 539 -26.45 -6.22 -17.04
C ILE A 539 -26.68 -5.38 -18.30
N PRO A 540 -25.68 -5.27 -19.21
CA PRO A 540 -25.77 -4.42 -20.41
C PRO A 540 -26.97 -4.74 -21.31
N ASP A 541 -27.26 -6.06 -21.50
CA ASP A 541 -28.33 -6.54 -22.36
C ASP A 541 -29.61 -6.92 -21.57
N GLY A 542 -29.81 -6.24 -20.42
CA GLY A 542 -30.95 -6.49 -19.55
C GLY A 542 -32.26 -5.92 -20.06
N THR A 543 -33.36 -6.42 -19.52
CA THR A 543 -34.73 -5.95 -19.83
C THR A 543 -35.02 -4.55 -19.30
N ASN A 544 -34.31 -4.13 -18.25
CA ASN A 544 -34.38 -2.78 -17.69
C ASN A 544 -33.03 -2.08 -17.90
N PHE A 545 -33.04 -0.97 -18.62
CA PHE A 545 -31.81 -0.20 -18.90
C PHE A 545 -31.10 0.27 -17.62
N LEU A 546 -31.84 0.50 -16.51
CA LEU A 546 -31.26 0.86 -15.22
C LEU A 546 -30.35 -0.23 -14.65
N ASP A 547 -30.52 -1.48 -15.05
CA ASP A 547 -29.65 -2.58 -14.64
C ASP A 547 -28.22 -2.45 -15.22
N ASN A 548 -28.02 -1.61 -16.23
CA ASN A 548 -26.69 -1.23 -16.77
C ASN A 548 -26.14 0.09 -16.22
N THR A 549 -26.73 0.63 -15.16
CA THR A 549 -26.28 1.89 -14.52
C THR A 549 -25.78 1.67 -13.11
N GLY A 550 -25.21 2.71 -12.47
CA GLY A 550 -24.87 2.71 -11.04
C GLY A 550 -26.05 2.96 -10.10
N VAL A 551 -27.25 3.19 -10.66
CA VAL A 551 -28.46 3.44 -9.86
C VAL A 551 -28.84 2.18 -9.08
N HIS A 552 -29.05 2.33 -7.77
CA HIS A 552 -29.49 1.21 -6.93
C HIS A 552 -30.96 0.87 -7.18
N PRO A 553 -31.38 -0.44 -7.14
CA PRO A 553 -32.77 -0.82 -7.33
C PRO A 553 -33.78 -0.14 -6.43
N GLU A 554 -33.42 0.27 -5.21
CA GLU A 554 -34.27 1.04 -4.31
C GLU A 554 -34.69 2.40 -4.88
N SER A 555 -33.88 2.98 -5.76
CA SER A 555 -34.12 4.29 -6.40
C SER A 555 -34.84 4.21 -7.76
N TYR A 556 -35.16 3.02 -8.28
CA TYR A 556 -35.76 2.85 -9.61
C TYR A 556 -37.10 3.61 -9.75
N LYS A 557 -37.95 3.57 -8.72
CA LYS A 557 -39.21 4.31 -8.71
C LYS A 557 -39.01 5.83 -8.80
N ALA A 558 -37.97 6.33 -8.12
CA ALA A 558 -37.64 7.76 -8.18
C ALA A 558 -37.18 8.16 -9.58
N VAL A 559 -36.36 7.30 -10.24
CA VAL A 559 -35.94 7.53 -11.63
C VAL A 559 -37.14 7.49 -12.58
N GLU A 560 -38.04 6.55 -12.45
CA GLU A 560 -39.25 6.47 -13.25
C GLU A 560 -40.13 7.73 -13.08
N THR A 561 -40.24 8.25 -11.86
CA THR A 561 -40.95 9.50 -11.58
C THR A 561 -40.25 10.68 -12.21
N LEU A 562 -38.92 10.79 -12.09
CA LEU A 562 -38.09 11.80 -12.68
C LEU A 562 -38.28 11.86 -14.22
N LEU A 563 -38.18 10.70 -14.88
CA LEU A 563 -38.32 10.64 -16.35
C LEU A 563 -39.74 11.02 -16.82
N LYS A 564 -40.77 10.63 -16.06
CA LYS A 564 -42.15 11.03 -16.33
C LYS A 564 -42.36 12.52 -16.17
N LEU A 565 -41.83 13.14 -15.11
CA LEU A 565 -41.97 14.60 -14.88
C LEU A 565 -41.26 15.42 -15.97
N LEU A 566 -40.19 14.88 -16.52
CA LEU A 566 -39.42 15.53 -17.59
C LEU A 566 -39.91 15.16 -18.99
N GLU A 567 -40.93 14.32 -19.11
CA GLU A 567 -41.44 13.78 -20.38
C GLU A 567 -40.29 13.21 -21.23
N ILE A 568 -39.53 12.29 -20.62
CA ILE A 568 -38.42 11.59 -21.25
C ILE A 568 -38.79 10.11 -21.43
N ASP A 569 -39.01 9.70 -22.68
CA ASP A 569 -39.27 8.31 -23.04
C ASP A 569 -37.97 7.56 -23.42
N HIS A 570 -37.01 8.27 -23.98
CA HIS A 570 -35.71 7.73 -24.39
C HIS A 570 -34.57 8.66 -23.97
N LEU A 571 -33.40 8.08 -23.61
CA LEU A 571 -32.21 8.85 -23.24
C LEU A 571 -31.44 9.32 -24.49
N ASP A 572 -32.02 10.21 -25.26
CA ASP A 572 -31.39 10.88 -26.40
C ASP A 572 -30.70 12.19 -26.01
N VAL A 573 -30.16 12.92 -26.98
CA VAL A 573 -29.47 14.20 -26.75
C VAL A 573 -30.40 15.24 -26.12
N ALA A 574 -31.68 15.25 -26.51
CA ALA A 574 -32.68 16.18 -25.95
C ALA A 574 -32.97 15.87 -24.47
N ALA A 575 -33.07 14.58 -24.13
CA ALA A 575 -33.22 14.13 -22.77
C ALA A 575 -32.02 14.51 -21.92
N GLN A 576 -30.79 14.37 -22.46
CA GLN A 576 -29.56 14.77 -21.76
C GLN A 576 -29.53 16.25 -21.44
N GLU A 577 -29.99 17.10 -22.36
CA GLU A 577 -30.08 18.55 -22.11
C GLU A 577 -31.15 18.89 -21.07
N LYS A 578 -32.31 18.23 -21.07
CA LYS A 578 -33.29 18.35 -19.98
C LYS A 578 -32.70 17.98 -18.63
N LEU A 579 -31.99 16.84 -18.54
CA LEU A 579 -31.36 16.37 -17.31
C LEU A 579 -30.29 17.34 -16.78
N LYS A 580 -29.54 18.02 -17.64
CA LYS A 580 -28.52 19.01 -17.24
C LYS A 580 -29.12 20.30 -16.69
N GLN A 581 -30.35 20.66 -17.09
CA GLN A 581 -31.01 21.93 -16.72
C GLN A 581 -31.85 21.83 -15.44
N ILE A 582 -31.90 20.67 -14.78
CA ILE A 582 -32.69 20.43 -13.57
C ILE A 582 -32.15 21.23 -12.40
N SER A 583 -33.06 21.86 -11.63
CA SER A 583 -32.75 22.32 -10.28
C SER A 583 -32.72 21.12 -9.33
N ILE A 584 -31.54 20.72 -8.91
CA ILE A 584 -31.35 19.54 -8.02
C ILE A 584 -32.20 19.64 -6.76
N GLU A 585 -32.22 20.83 -6.12
CA GLU A 585 -32.92 21.03 -4.84
C GLU A 585 -34.43 20.83 -4.99
N LYS A 586 -35.06 21.46 -6.00
CA LYS A 586 -36.50 21.35 -6.22
C LYS A 586 -36.91 19.95 -6.66
N MET A 587 -36.17 19.39 -7.60
CA MET A 587 -36.49 18.07 -8.14
C MET A 587 -36.28 16.95 -7.07
N ALA A 588 -35.28 17.05 -6.23
CA ALA A 588 -35.03 16.08 -5.15
C ALA A 588 -36.21 16.05 -4.17
N GLU A 589 -36.75 17.23 -3.81
CA GLU A 589 -37.92 17.33 -2.95
C GLU A 589 -39.17 16.73 -3.63
N GLU A 590 -39.37 17.01 -4.93
CA GLU A 590 -40.53 16.56 -5.70
C GLU A 590 -40.59 15.06 -5.88
N ILE A 591 -39.44 14.39 -6.11
CA ILE A 591 -39.34 12.93 -6.27
C ILE A 591 -39.06 12.17 -4.96
N GLY A 592 -38.86 12.88 -3.86
CA GLY A 592 -38.69 12.31 -2.52
C GLY A 592 -37.35 11.59 -2.31
N VAL A 593 -36.25 12.08 -2.91
CA VAL A 593 -34.89 11.57 -2.69
C VAL A 593 -33.96 12.68 -2.20
N GLY A 594 -32.82 12.31 -1.67
CA GLY A 594 -31.81 13.29 -1.29
C GLY A 594 -31.10 13.92 -2.50
N GLN A 595 -30.51 15.10 -2.29
CA GLN A 595 -29.84 15.86 -3.35
C GLN A 595 -28.62 15.14 -3.92
N GLU A 596 -27.83 14.48 -3.07
CA GLU A 596 -26.65 13.71 -3.50
C GLU A 596 -27.07 12.48 -4.30
N THR A 597 -28.12 11.79 -3.85
CA THR A 597 -28.71 10.66 -4.58
C THR A 597 -29.21 11.08 -5.96
N LEU A 598 -29.88 12.23 -6.06
CA LEU A 598 -30.34 12.75 -7.36
C LEU A 598 -29.19 13.14 -8.28
N LYS A 599 -28.14 13.76 -7.76
CA LYS A 599 -26.93 14.07 -8.54
C LYS A 599 -26.32 12.81 -9.14
N ASP A 600 -26.19 11.74 -8.34
CA ASP A 600 -25.68 10.46 -8.81
C ASP A 600 -26.58 9.82 -9.87
N ILE A 601 -27.90 9.84 -9.67
CA ILE A 601 -28.88 9.35 -10.65
C ILE A 601 -28.72 10.10 -11.98
N ILE A 602 -28.66 11.42 -11.96
CA ILE A 602 -28.49 12.23 -13.17
C ILE A 602 -27.16 11.93 -13.86
N ALA A 603 -26.07 11.82 -13.10
CA ALA A 603 -24.76 11.48 -13.65
C ALA A 603 -24.77 10.12 -14.36
N ASP A 604 -25.42 9.10 -13.76
CA ASP A 604 -25.57 7.78 -14.34
C ASP A 604 -26.50 7.77 -15.58
N LEU A 605 -27.57 8.59 -15.59
CA LEU A 605 -28.47 8.71 -16.74
C LEU A 605 -27.84 9.48 -17.92
N LEU A 606 -26.98 10.45 -17.65
CA LEU A 606 -26.24 11.19 -18.68
C LEU A 606 -25.21 10.30 -19.42
N LYS A 607 -24.69 9.27 -18.78
CA LYS A 607 -23.68 8.37 -19.34
C LYS A 607 -23.99 6.92 -18.96
N PRO A 608 -25.10 6.32 -19.44
CA PRO A 608 -25.48 4.96 -19.08
C PRO A 608 -24.41 3.98 -19.57
N GLY A 609 -24.03 3.02 -18.71
CA GLY A 609 -23.01 2.02 -19.02
C GLY A 609 -21.57 2.54 -19.10
N ARG A 610 -21.32 3.78 -18.63
CA ARG A 610 -19.96 4.36 -18.59
C ARG A 610 -19.04 3.50 -17.73
N ASP A 611 -17.88 3.20 -18.29
CA ASP A 611 -16.74 2.68 -17.55
C ASP A 611 -15.87 3.88 -17.08
N LEU A 612 -15.64 4.01 -15.78
CA LEU A 612 -14.82 5.10 -15.25
C LEU A 612 -13.40 5.09 -15.82
N ARG A 613 -12.93 3.93 -16.26
CA ARG A 613 -11.61 3.76 -16.85
C ARG A 613 -11.45 4.44 -18.21
N ASP A 614 -12.54 4.71 -18.92
CA ASP A 614 -12.50 5.39 -20.21
C ASP A 614 -12.01 6.87 -20.13
N GLU A 615 -11.89 7.41 -18.91
CA GLU A 615 -11.36 8.77 -18.68
C GLU A 615 -9.84 8.81 -18.54
N PHE A 616 -9.20 7.64 -18.40
CA PHE A 616 -7.74 7.52 -18.28
C PHE A 616 -7.09 7.34 -19.66
N ALA A 617 -5.80 7.66 -19.76
CA ALA A 617 -5.05 7.49 -21.00
C ALA A 617 -4.92 6.01 -21.41
N ALA A 618 -5.26 5.71 -22.65
CA ALA A 618 -5.07 4.37 -23.21
C ALA A 618 -3.58 3.99 -23.30
N PRO A 619 -3.22 2.71 -23.23
CA PRO A 619 -1.84 2.25 -23.41
C PRO A 619 -1.26 2.71 -24.75
N VAL A 620 0.00 3.14 -24.75
CA VAL A 620 0.71 3.56 -25.97
C VAL A 620 1.06 2.34 -26.79
N LEU A 621 0.48 2.23 -27.98
CA LEU A 621 0.78 1.19 -28.95
C LEU A 621 2.00 1.59 -29.79
N ARG A 622 2.94 0.66 -30.00
CA ARG A 622 4.22 0.90 -30.67
C ARG A 622 4.38 0.02 -31.91
N GLN A 623 5.23 0.47 -32.83
CA GLN A 623 5.64 -0.31 -34.02
C GLN A 623 7.18 -0.39 -34.14
N ASP A 624 7.93 0.49 -33.47
CA ASP A 624 9.37 0.62 -33.51
C ASP A 624 10.01 0.70 -32.11
N VAL A 625 11.31 0.46 -32.03
CA VAL A 625 12.08 0.51 -30.75
C VAL A 625 13.04 1.71 -30.82
N LEU A 626 13.08 2.48 -29.73
CA LEU A 626 14.10 3.50 -29.50
C LEU A 626 15.36 2.86 -28.85
N ASP A 627 16.57 3.13 -29.39
CA ASP A 627 17.83 2.72 -28.74
C ASP A 627 18.34 3.86 -27.84
N PHE A 628 18.99 3.51 -26.72
CA PHE A 628 19.66 4.47 -25.82
C PHE A 628 20.66 5.38 -26.57
N LYS A 629 21.31 4.82 -27.61
CA LYS A 629 22.29 5.53 -28.42
C LYS A 629 21.71 6.63 -29.30
N ASP A 630 20.40 6.56 -29.54
CA ASP A 630 19.68 7.54 -30.38
C ASP A 630 19.19 8.73 -29.55
N LEU A 631 19.32 8.66 -28.21
CA LEU A 631 18.88 9.71 -27.30
C LEU A 631 19.84 10.89 -27.26
N GLN A 632 19.29 12.09 -27.29
CA GLN A 632 20.01 13.34 -27.14
C GLN A 632 19.51 14.12 -25.92
N ILE A 633 20.42 14.79 -25.19
CA ILE A 633 20.07 15.67 -24.09
C ILE A 633 19.18 16.81 -24.65
N GLY A 634 18.05 17.07 -23.97
CA GLY A 634 17.05 18.04 -24.41
C GLY A 634 16.01 17.46 -25.38
N GLN A 635 16.15 16.22 -25.87
CA GLN A 635 15.19 15.57 -26.73
C GLN A 635 13.84 15.43 -25.99
N LYS A 636 12.75 15.81 -26.65
CA LYS A 636 11.38 15.66 -26.20
C LYS A 636 10.88 14.26 -26.56
N LEU A 637 10.31 13.56 -25.59
CA LEU A 637 9.76 12.21 -25.73
C LEU A 637 8.39 12.12 -25.03
N GLU A 638 7.59 11.18 -25.46
CA GLU A 638 6.41 10.74 -24.73
C GLU A 638 6.73 9.45 -23.99
N GLY A 639 6.28 9.33 -22.76
CA GLY A 639 6.50 8.14 -21.95
C GLY A 639 5.34 7.85 -21.02
N VAL A 640 5.29 6.61 -20.55
CA VAL A 640 4.28 6.15 -19.59
C VAL A 640 4.93 5.97 -18.22
N VAL A 641 4.34 6.57 -17.18
CA VAL A 641 4.81 6.41 -15.81
C VAL A 641 4.59 4.96 -15.35
N ARG A 642 5.68 4.24 -15.09
CA ARG A 642 5.66 2.84 -14.67
C ARG A 642 5.59 2.67 -13.17
N ASN A 643 6.28 3.56 -12.45
CA ASN A 643 6.33 3.49 -11.00
C ASN A 643 6.57 4.89 -10.42
N VAL A 644 5.92 5.20 -9.30
CA VAL A 644 6.13 6.42 -8.52
C VAL A 644 6.73 6.03 -7.18
N VAL A 645 7.82 6.69 -6.79
CA VAL A 645 8.54 6.46 -5.54
C VAL A 645 8.79 7.80 -4.84
N ASP A 646 9.13 7.79 -3.55
CA ASP A 646 9.30 9.03 -2.75
C ASP A 646 10.27 10.06 -3.36
N PHE A 647 11.30 9.59 -4.06
CA PHE A 647 12.33 10.44 -4.65
C PHE A 647 12.11 10.77 -6.14
N GLY A 648 11.06 10.22 -6.78
CA GLY A 648 10.82 10.46 -8.21
C GLY A 648 9.83 9.52 -8.86
N ALA A 649 9.83 9.47 -10.18
CA ALA A 649 9.04 8.55 -10.98
C ALA A 649 9.90 7.88 -12.06
N PHE A 650 9.63 6.61 -12.31
CA PHE A 650 10.19 5.85 -13.41
C PHE A 650 9.22 5.89 -14.58
N VAL A 651 9.75 6.27 -15.75
CA VAL A 651 8.96 6.48 -16.98
C VAL A 651 9.54 5.64 -18.11
N ASP A 652 8.69 4.81 -18.69
CA ASP A 652 9.00 4.07 -19.91
C ASP A 652 8.89 5.01 -21.12
N ILE A 653 10.03 5.33 -21.71
CA ILE A 653 10.15 6.15 -22.92
C ILE A 653 10.43 5.33 -24.17
N GLY A 654 10.34 3.99 -24.08
CA GLY A 654 10.61 3.08 -25.21
C GLY A 654 12.04 2.60 -25.33
N ILE A 655 12.86 2.79 -24.32
CA ILE A 655 14.23 2.25 -24.22
C ILE A 655 14.30 1.11 -23.19
N HIS A 656 15.48 0.48 -23.09
CA HIS A 656 15.69 -0.71 -22.24
C HIS A 656 15.36 -0.52 -20.77
N GLU A 657 15.80 0.59 -20.17
CA GLU A 657 15.53 0.90 -18.77
C GLU A 657 14.61 2.11 -18.68
N ASP A 658 13.71 2.09 -17.71
CA ASP A 658 12.86 3.24 -17.45
C ASP A 658 13.73 4.46 -17.10
N GLY A 659 13.41 5.60 -17.70
CA GLY A 659 14.04 6.86 -17.35
C GLY A 659 13.57 7.34 -15.99
N LEU A 660 14.47 7.88 -15.16
CA LEU A 660 14.14 8.44 -13.86
C LEU A 660 13.87 9.94 -13.95
N ILE A 661 12.70 10.37 -13.53
CA ILE A 661 12.43 11.78 -13.20
C ILE A 661 12.61 11.95 -11.70
N HIS A 662 13.70 12.59 -11.28
CA HIS A 662 13.88 12.91 -9.87
C HIS A 662 12.88 14.00 -9.43
N ILE A 663 12.44 13.98 -8.17
CA ILE A 663 11.43 14.90 -7.62
C ILE A 663 11.77 16.39 -7.90
N SER A 664 13.04 16.78 -7.89
CA SER A 664 13.50 18.13 -8.23
C SER A 664 13.30 18.52 -9.70
N ASN A 665 13.06 17.54 -10.59
CA ASN A 665 12.91 17.74 -12.03
C ASN A 665 11.45 17.56 -12.52
N MET A 666 10.50 17.42 -11.56
CA MET A 666 9.08 17.23 -11.87
C MET A 666 8.31 18.53 -12.01
N SER A 667 8.70 19.56 -11.27
CA SER A 667 7.98 20.83 -11.24
C SER A 667 8.95 21.99 -11.01
N LYS A 668 8.58 23.18 -11.50
CA LYS A 668 9.26 24.44 -11.15
C LYS A 668 8.98 24.88 -9.71
N ASN A 669 7.87 24.43 -9.15
CA ASN A 669 7.48 24.71 -7.77
C ASN A 669 7.90 23.55 -6.86
N PHE A 670 8.12 23.86 -5.58
CA PHE A 670 8.41 22.84 -4.58
C PHE A 670 7.21 21.88 -4.43
N ILE A 671 7.47 20.58 -4.54
CA ILE A 671 6.51 19.51 -4.30
C ILE A 671 7.00 18.64 -3.15
N LYS A 672 6.10 18.17 -2.32
CA LYS A 672 6.43 17.31 -1.17
C LYS A 672 6.59 15.85 -1.58
N HIS A 673 5.82 15.42 -2.58
CA HIS A 673 5.80 14.04 -3.04
C HIS A 673 5.56 13.97 -4.56
N PRO A 674 6.21 13.05 -5.29
CA PRO A 674 6.04 12.88 -6.73
C PRO A 674 4.60 12.62 -7.19
N SER A 675 3.80 11.93 -6.38
CA SER A 675 2.37 11.65 -6.68
C SER A 675 1.48 12.90 -6.76
N GLN A 676 1.99 14.07 -6.34
CA GLN A 676 1.30 15.35 -6.54
C GLN A 676 1.36 15.84 -8.01
N VAL A 677 2.23 15.26 -8.82
CA VAL A 677 2.49 15.69 -10.20
C VAL A 677 2.18 14.59 -11.20
N VAL A 678 2.49 13.34 -10.88
CA VAL A 678 2.30 12.18 -11.78
C VAL A 678 1.80 10.96 -11.02
N SER A 679 1.04 10.12 -11.71
CA SER A 679 0.54 8.83 -11.24
C SER A 679 1.01 7.69 -12.14
N VAL A 680 1.05 6.47 -11.62
CA VAL A 680 1.34 5.27 -12.44
C VAL A 680 0.30 5.14 -13.55
N GLY A 681 0.77 4.93 -14.78
CA GLY A 681 -0.07 4.86 -15.99
C GLY A 681 -0.23 6.19 -16.71
N ASP A 682 0.18 7.32 -16.13
CA ASP A 682 0.09 8.63 -16.81
C ASP A 682 0.98 8.64 -18.07
N LEU A 683 0.41 9.18 -19.16
CA LEU A 683 1.16 9.56 -20.36
C LEU A 683 1.75 10.95 -20.12
N VAL A 684 3.07 11.04 -20.10
CA VAL A 684 3.78 12.29 -19.81
C VAL A 684 4.71 12.69 -20.93
N THR A 685 4.76 13.98 -21.21
CA THR A 685 5.82 14.54 -22.05
C THR A 685 7.04 14.81 -21.18
N VAL A 686 8.18 14.23 -21.56
CA VAL A 686 9.45 14.34 -20.83
C VAL A 686 10.56 14.84 -21.74
N TRP A 687 11.58 15.41 -21.15
CA TRP A 687 12.81 15.77 -21.83
C TRP A 687 13.99 15.02 -21.23
N VAL A 688 14.90 14.56 -22.08
CA VAL A 688 16.15 13.92 -21.64
C VAL A 688 17.01 14.97 -20.92
N HIS A 689 17.18 14.81 -19.62
CA HIS A 689 17.94 15.75 -18.78
C HIS A 689 19.42 15.41 -18.71
N LYS A 690 19.74 14.11 -18.53
CA LYS A 690 21.11 13.61 -18.44
C LYS A 690 21.16 12.15 -18.90
N LEU A 691 22.25 11.78 -19.60
CA LEU A 691 22.56 10.42 -20.01
C LEU A 691 23.80 9.92 -19.26
N ASP A 692 23.69 8.77 -18.62
CA ASP A 692 24.82 8.05 -18.02
C ASP A 692 25.23 6.92 -18.98
N GLN A 693 26.25 7.19 -19.81
CA GLN A 693 26.70 6.25 -20.84
C GLN A 693 27.34 4.97 -20.27
N GLN A 694 27.88 5.00 -19.05
CA GLN A 694 28.51 3.83 -18.44
C GLN A 694 27.48 2.85 -17.86
N ARG A 695 26.35 3.36 -17.39
CA ARG A 695 25.28 2.57 -16.79
C ARG A 695 24.03 2.46 -17.67
N GLU A 696 24.08 3.04 -18.86
CA GLU A 696 22.93 3.17 -19.80
C GLU A 696 21.67 3.74 -19.14
N LYS A 697 21.81 4.66 -18.17
CA LYS A 697 20.68 5.25 -17.43
C LYS A 697 20.33 6.63 -17.95
N VAL A 698 19.02 6.89 -18.04
CA VAL A 698 18.46 8.16 -18.48
C VAL A 698 17.81 8.88 -17.31
N ASN A 699 18.22 10.12 -17.09
CA ASN A 699 17.49 11.03 -16.21
C ASN A 699 16.62 11.94 -17.08
N LEU A 700 15.37 12.05 -16.69
CA LEU A 700 14.34 12.81 -17.38
C LEU A 700 13.88 14.02 -16.57
N THR A 701 13.18 14.94 -17.22
CA THR A 701 12.52 16.07 -16.56
C THR A 701 11.16 16.34 -17.19
N LEU A 702 10.20 16.75 -16.39
CA LEU A 702 8.89 17.28 -16.83
C LEU A 702 8.96 18.78 -17.12
N VAL A 703 10.05 19.43 -16.73
CA VAL A 703 10.24 20.86 -16.97
C VAL A 703 10.93 21.06 -18.30
N ALA A 704 10.23 21.67 -19.27
CA ALA A 704 10.82 21.96 -20.58
C ALA A 704 12.12 22.76 -20.42
N PRO A 705 13.20 22.37 -21.13
CA PRO A 705 14.43 23.14 -21.18
C PRO A 705 14.11 24.56 -21.66
N ARG A 706 14.76 25.58 -21.09
CA ARG A 706 14.68 26.94 -21.64
C ARG A 706 15.31 26.91 -23.02
N GLU A 707 14.59 27.35 -24.03
CA GLU A 707 15.17 27.59 -25.35
C GLU A 707 16.35 28.54 -25.17
N SER A 708 17.55 28.03 -25.42
CA SER A 708 18.74 28.87 -25.51
C SER A 708 18.63 29.68 -26.80
N HIS A 709 18.31 30.97 -26.65
CA HIS A 709 18.43 31.97 -27.71
C HIS A 709 19.90 32.13 -28.15
#